data_d11f42ec1b2113f3a0a104ef9bb2ed42
#
_entry.id   d11f42ec1b2113f3a0a104ef9bb2ed42
#
_cell.length_a   1.000
_cell.length_b   1.000
_cell.length_c   1.000
_cell.angle_alpha   90.00
_cell.angle_beta   90.00
_cell.angle_gamma   90.00
#
_symmetry.space_group_name_H-M   'P 1'
#
loop_
_entity.id
_entity.type
_entity.pdbx_description
1 polymer ?
#
loop_
_entity_poly.entity_id
_entity_poly.type
_entity_poly.pdbx_seq_one_letter_code
_entity_poly.pdbx_strand_id
1 'polypeptide(L)'
;MRFQFYLLFFLFNLFFNSSLWAQRIGFSFESWKVIKTEHFDVIFSAEQQDLGLYYAQAAEKAYANLATVFTNRTDHMVLVVNDTTDISNGYATRIPYPLIMAYSVQIGDHESLSEAGEWARELLTHELTHILQFEPAESFYGLLKPIFGNIVAPNMLMPLWWKEGMAVEMETQFSPQGRARSKYQDASLRALVLDRKLFEYTLPQANEVLPSWPYGSRAYLFGSIFWSHLLSTYKIAAADQIVNRQGERVPYMIEEPMREITGDGYEAQYNEALYKVDRNASQQLSRLNSSDVTNFMNLPQVGQNSFAPRVSTKHQLLAYIEQTDGESKIVVKNFQNEYLKLKRAPKEGLSGLDFHPTETKILYTKADFINSKYKRSDLFIYDLETQKSDRITSGERTRDASFSEDGNSVVYISALNGSTQVRTIHLGTRAITHYADSGFENRYNSPIFWSTDTILVTKRDKNGVQSLYKINLSDKKETFIPLAFEQIRFLRKKNQSLYFTSSKNGAHNVYVTTDLKTAAPVTNTLTGIWSYDIDVEKNKIWATLMTGHGYHVSTAEISSRKNDLPVIENEIDKRYTFKDTPDPKANYELNDYESTPYLLPRYWIPYIATSTSAAGVYLQAQTSGQDPLGIHQYSLLASFETDIGKTGFIGSYTNSAWVVPFQIGSVVQNQTFGDINNIVETKSAYVGLLPDMFQTNKNLIFQIGVKTEETVYLANHTQHWGPYVQTAYIDYTQNIFQISPEKGWGAFLRYESNQNSLNSRDFNRAMGTLLGYYSELLPKHHVLMARLNGLMTFESVSARFGSSNAARFYSSDILVPQFVLRGYLDGQFYGRSLASFNGEYRFPVVELERGSGSDPFFAKRISGALLIDGLSVEGGSITEAKTFQARSLNDTVWNSGIEFKLETTIGYVLPVNFVLGFYVPHSPKYVSSTQSSISLQIGGL
;
A
#
# COMPACT_ATOMS: atom_id res chain seq x y z
N MET A 1 -3.25 -31.88 -15.23
CA MET A 1 -4.61 -31.55 -15.70
C MET A 1 -5.48 -30.90 -14.61
N ARG A 2 -5.43 -31.30 -13.36
CA ARG A 2 -6.10 -30.63 -12.21
C ARG A 2 -5.53 -29.23 -11.89
N PHE A 3 -4.33 -28.95 -12.33
CA PHE A 3 -3.63 -27.68 -12.16
C PHE A 3 -4.34 -26.48 -12.80
N GLN A 4 -5.01 -26.68 -13.93
CA GLN A 4 -5.72 -25.62 -14.67
C GLN A 4 -7.03 -25.18 -13.99
N PHE A 5 -7.70 -26.08 -13.30
CA PHE A 5 -8.95 -25.77 -12.57
C PHE A 5 -8.67 -24.92 -11.32
N TYR A 6 -7.57 -25.20 -10.62
CA TYR A 6 -7.12 -24.37 -9.47
C TYR A 6 -6.57 -23.02 -9.91
N LEU A 7 -5.93 -22.94 -11.07
CA LEU A 7 -5.50 -21.67 -11.65
C LEU A 7 -6.72 -20.77 -11.97
N LEU A 8 -7.81 -21.35 -12.45
CA LEU A 8 -9.05 -20.65 -12.76
C LEU A 8 -9.77 -20.14 -11.51
N PHE A 9 -9.94 -21.01 -10.53
CA PHE A 9 -10.54 -20.64 -9.23
C PHE A 9 -9.66 -19.63 -8.51
N PHE A 10 -8.36 -19.71 -8.71
CA PHE A 10 -7.37 -18.83 -8.10
C PHE A 10 -7.29 -17.47 -8.83
N LEU A 11 -7.32 -17.44 -10.15
CA LEU A 11 -7.45 -16.19 -10.93
C LEU A 11 -8.79 -15.51 -10.64
N PHE A 12 -9.85 -16.28 -10.45
CA PHE A 12 -11.14 -15.78 -10.00
C PHE A 12 -11.05 -15.12 -8.63
N ASN A 13 -10.39 -15.74 -7.65
CA ASN A 13 -10.17 -15.14 -6.34
C ASN A 13 -9.21 -13.94 -6.37
N LEU A 14 -8.22 -13.90 -7.27
CA LEU A 14 -7.28 -12.80 -7.42
C LEU A 14 -7.95 -11.51 -7.89
N PHE A 15 -8.84 -11.59 -8.87
CA PHE A 15 -9.56 -10.42 -9.35
C PHE A 15 -10.73 -10.01 -8.45
N PHE A 16 -11.26 -10.91 -7.64
CA PHE A 16 -12.44 -10.65 -6.80
C PHE A 16 -12.12 -10.35 -5.34
N ASN A 17 -11.05 -10.90 -4.78
CA ASN A 17 -10.67 -10.58 -3.40
C ASN A 17 -10.00 -9.21 -3.27
N SER A 18 -9.34 -8.71 -4.30
CA SER A 18 -8.78 -7.35 -4.28
C SER A 18 -9.85 -6.26 -4.33
N SER A 19 -11.00 -6.51 -4.98
CA SER A 19 -12.10 -5.55 -5.03
C SER A 19 -12.96 -5.53 -3.76
N LEU A 20 -13.01 -6.62 -2.99
CA LEU A 20 -13.69 -6.64 -1.68
C LEU A 20 -12.95 -5.80 -0.60
N TRP A 21 -11.69 -5.49 -0.83
CA TRP A 21 -10.84 -4.68 0.06
C TRP A 21 -10.56 -3.27 -0.46
N ALA A 22 -11.15 -2.89 -1.61
CA ALA A 22 -11.14 -1.49 -2.02
C ALA A 22 -11.78 -0.68 -0.89
N GLN A 23 -11.02 0.26 -0.33
CA GLN A 23 -11.47 1.09 0.76
C GLN A 23 -12.78 1.76 0.32
N ARG A 24 -13.87 1.41 0.97
CA ARG A 24 -15.16 2.02 0.74
C ARG A 24 -15.05 3.51 1.05
N ILE A 25 -15.29 4.34 0.05
CA ILE A 25 -15.16 5.79 0.16
C ILE A 25 -16.50 6.42 0.49
N GLY A 26 -17.56 5.99 -0.20
CA GLY A 26 -18.91 6.49 0.01
C GLY A 26 -19.60 5.80 1.20
N PHE A 27 -20.06 6.58 2.15
CA PHE A 27 -20.93 6.12 3.24
C PHE A 27 -22.36 6.59 2.99
N SER A 28 -23.33 5.80 3.44
CA SER A 28 -24.77 6.03 3.21
C SER A 28 -25.31 7.34 3.78
N PHE A 29 -24.59 8.00 4.67
CA PHE A 29 -24.96 9.27 5.30
C PHE A 29 -24.23 10.47 4.68
N GLU A 30 -23.34 10.26 3.71
CA GLU A 30 -22.64 11.33 2.99
C GLU A 30 -23.35 11.62 1.66
N SER A 31 -23.57 12.88 1.37
CA SER A 31 -24.02 13.32 0.06
C SER A 31 -22.81 13.66 -0.81
N TRP A 32 -22.87 13.26 -2.06
CA TRP A 32 -21.81 13.45 -3.04
C TRP A 32 -22.29 14.31 -4.21
N LYS A 33 -21.37 15.10 -4.73
CA LYS A 33 -21.61 16.00 -5.86
C LYS A 33 -20.61 15.70 -6.98
N VAL A 34 -20.96 16.14 -8.19
CA VAL A 34 -20.11 16.05 -9.38
C VAL A 34 -20.00 17.40 -10.02
N ILE A 35 -18.77 17.84 -10.28
CA ILE A 35 -18.46 18.91 -11.19
C ILE A 35 -18.08 18.28 -12.53
N LYS A 36 -18.82 18.63 -13.61
CA LYS A 36 -18.50 18.22 -14.97
C LYS A 36 -17.65 19.28 -15.65
N THR A 37 -16.46 18.87 -16.09
CA THR A 37 -15.54 19.68 -16.88
C THR A 37 -15.46 19.16 -18.31
N GLU A 38 -14.59 19.69 -19.14
CA GLU A 38 -14.39 19.21 -20.52
C GLU A 38 -13.89 17.76 -20.55
N HIS A 39 -12.97 17.39 -19.62
CA HIS A 39 -12.32 16.07 -19.62
C HIS A 39 -12.62 15.23 -18.37
N PHE A 40 -13.28 15.79 -17.34
CA PHE A 40 -13.46 15.09 -16.06
C PHE A 40 -14.89 15.17 -15.51
N ASP A 41 -15.30 14.04 -14.89
CA ASP A 41 -16.32 14.02 -13.84
C ASP A 41 -15.60 14.08 -12.49
N VAL A 42 -15.62 15.23 -11.81
CA VAL A 42 -14.94 15.42 -10.51
C VAL A 42 -15.94 15.18 -9.38
N ILE A 43 -15.77 14.11 -8.64
CA ILE A 43 -16.65 13.63 -7.58
C ILE A 43 -16.06 14.00 -6.22
N PHE A 44 -16.84 14.58 -5.33
CA PHE A 44 -16.38 15.03 -4.01
C PHE A 44 -17.55 15.08 -3.01
N SER A 45 -17.25 15.11 -1.70
CA SER A 45 -18.27 15.28 -0.65
C SER A 45 -18.96 16.64 -0.78
N ALA A 46 -20.29 16.68 -0.67
CA ALA A 46 -21.09 17.88 -0.82
C ALA A 46 -20.69 19.01 0.16
N GLU A 47 -20.06 18.67 1.29
CA GLU A 47 -19.56 19.65 2.27
C GLU A 47 -18.26 20.33 1.83
N GLN A 48 -17.62 19.84 0.74
CA GLN A 48 -16.28 20.26 0.27
C GLN A 48 -16.33 20.85 -1.15
N GLN A 49 -17.33 21.65 -1.46
CA GLN A 49 -17.53 22.20 -2.82
C GLN A 49 -16.33 23.01 -3.32
N ASP A 50 -15.74 23.85 -2.47
CA ASP A 50 -14.59 24.68 -2.85
C ASP A 50 -13.36 23.81 -3.16
N LEU A 51 -13.17 22.73 -2.41
CA LEU A 51 -12.12 21.74 -2.66
C LEU A 51 -12.37 21.00 -3.98
N GLY A 52 -13.61 20.59 -4.25
CA GLY A 52 -14.00 19.97 -5.52
C GLY A 52 -13.71 20.88 -6.72
N LEU A 53 -14.06 22.16 -6.62
CA LEU A 53 -13.78 23.16 -7.65
C LEU A 53 -12.29 23.36 -7.87
N TYR A 54 -11.51 23.45 -6.79
CA TYR A 54 -10.06 23.58 -6.85
C TYR A 54 -9.41 22.38 -7.58
N TYR A 55 -9.83 21.16 -7.25
CA TYR A 55 -9.33 19.95 -7.92
C TYR A 55 -9.78 19.86 -9.39
N ALA A 56 -10.98 20.34 -9.73
CA ALA A 56 -11.45 20.39 -11.12
C ALA A 56 -10.55 21.32 -11.98
N GLN A 57 -10.20 22.49 -11.45
CA GLN A 57 -9.30 23.42 -12.11
C GLN A 57 -7.86 22.84 -12.24
N ALA A 58 -7.35 22.22 -11.19
CA ALA A 58 -6.04 21.61 -11.20
C ALA A 58 -5.96 20.42 -12.19
N ALA A 59 -7.05 19.62 -12.32
CA ALA A 59 -7.11 18.51 -13.26
C ALA A 59 -7.10 18.96 -14.72
N GLU A 60 -7.91 19.96 -15.08
CA GLU A 60 -7.91 20.53 -16.43
C GLU A 60 -6.55 21.17 -16.78
N LYS A 61 -5.91 21.83 -15.81
CA LYS A 61 -4.58 22.40 -15.98
C LYS A 61 -3.51 21.32 -16.21
N ALA A 62 -3.56 20.23 -15.43
CA ALA A 62 -2.66 19.08 -15.62
C ALA A 62 -2.88 18.43 -16.99
N TYR A 63 -4.14 18.26 -17.41
CA TYR A 63 -4.47 17.72 -18.74
C TYR A 63 -3.92 18.60 -19.86
N ALA A 64 -4.15 19.91 -19.81
CA ALA A 64 -3.66 20.85 -20.80
C ALA A 64 -2.12 20.83 -20.93
N ASN A 65 -1.41 20.72 -19.80
CA ASN A 65 0.04 20.58 -19.78
C ASN A 65 0.50 19.28 -20.44
N LEU A 66 -0.05 18.13 -20.02
CA LEU A 66 0.34 16.81 -20.53
C LEU A 66 -0.07 16.62 -22.01
N ALA A 67 -1.14 17.27 -22.46
CA ALA A 67 -1.55 17.29 -23.86
C ALA A 67 -0.53 17.97 -24.80
N THR A 68 0.45 18.69 -24.26
CA THR A 68 1.57 19.21 -25.05
C THR A 68 2.65 18.15 -25.32
N VAL A 69 2.65 17.05 -24.55
CA VAL A 69 3.64 15.97 -24.65
C VAL A 69 3.02 14.75 -25.32
N PHE A 70 1.87 14.28 -24.81
CA PHE A 70 1.22 13.07 -25.29
C PHE A 70 0.21 13.36 -26.40
N THR A 71 0.31 12.61 -27.49
CA THR A 71 -0.58 12.73 -28.66
C THR A 71 -1.85 11.92 -28.49
N ASN A 72 -1.77 10.71 -27.90
CA ASN A 72 -2.92 9.91 -27.53
C ASN A 72 -3.58 10.48 -26.27
N ARG A 73 -4.90 10.70 -26.33
CA ARG A 73 -5.67 11.35 -25.30
C ARG A 73 -6.88 10.52 -24.91
N THR A 74 -7.26 10.64 -23.67
CA THR A 74 -8.50 10.08 -23.14
C THR A 74 -9.55 11.19 -23.13
N ASP A 75 -10.69 10.97 -23.77
CA ASP A 75 -11.68 12.03 -23.96
C ASP A 75 -12.41 12.40 -22.67
N HIS A 76 -12.62 11.42 -21.78
CA HIS A 76 -13.33 11.65 -20.52
C HIS A 76 -12.89 10.70 -19.42
N MET A 77 -12.70 11.24 -18.19
CA MET A 77 -12.14 10.54 -17.04
C MET A 77 -12.91 10.88 -15.78
N VAL A 78 -12.77 10.01 -14.77
CA VAL A 78 -13.33 10.25 -13.44
C VAL A 78 -12.23 10.64 -12.47
N LEU A 79 -12.45 11.73 -11.72
CA LEU A 79 -11.59 12.15 -10.61
C LEU A 79 -12.40 12.11 -9.32
N VAL A 80 -11.97 11.31 -8.34
CA VAL A 80 -12.55 11.31 -7.00
C VAL A 80 -11.62 12.03 -6.04
N VAL A 81 -12.13 13.08 -5.41
CA VAL A 81 -11.44 13.82 -4.35
C VAL A 81 -11.83 13.21 -3.02
N ASN A 82 -10.89 12.50 -2.41
CA ASN A 82 -11.11 11.70 -1.22
C ASN A 82 -10.43 12.34 0.01
N ASP A 83 -11.20 12.64 1.03
CA ASP A 83 -10.75 13.23 2.30
C ASP A 83 -10.94 12.28 3.51
N THR A 84 -11.01 10.96 3.27
CA THR A 84 -11.29 9.99 4.35
C THR A 84 -10.04 9.52 5.10
N THR A 85 -8.83 9.79 4.61
CA THR A 85 -7.56 9.34 5.18
C THR A 85 -6.56 10.48 5.36
N ASP A 86 -5.56 10.30 6.20
CA ASP A 86 -4.43 11.22 6.38
C ASP A 86 -3.16 10.77 5.63
N ILE A 87 -3.30 9.89 4.68
CA ILE A 87 -2.22 9.49 3.79
C ILE A 87 -2.22 10.41 2.57
N SER A 88 -1.14 11.17 2.37
CA SER A 88 -0.94 12.01 1.18
C SER A 88 -0.54 11.11 0.01
N ASN A 89 -1.48 10.74 -0.83
CA ASN A 89 -1.28 9.82 -1.97
C ASN A 89 -2.37 9.99 -3.03
N GLY A 90 -2.27 9.22 -4.10
CA GLY A 90 -3.29 9.02 -5.11
C GLY A 90 -3.03 7.71 -5.86
N TYR A 91 -3.92 7.37 -6.75
CA TYR A 91 -3.68 6.33 -7.74
C TYR A 91 -4.55 6.54 -8.98
N ALA A 92 -4.06 6.05 -10.10
CA ALA A 92 -4.79 6.02 -11.36
C ALA A 92 -5.07 4.56 -11.78
N THR A 93 -6.24 4.33 -12.36
CA THR A 93 -6.60 3.06 -12.98
C THR A 93 -7.32 3.29 -14.29
N ARG A 94 -7.22 2.32 -15.20
CA ARG A 94 -7.97 2.30 -16.44
C ARG A 94 -9.15 1.32 -16.41
N ILE A 95 -9.18 0.45 -15.42
CA ILE A 95 -10.18 -0.61 -15.31
C ILE A 95 -11.03 -0.37 -14.05
N PRO A 96 -12.36 -0.35 -14.15
CA PRO A 96 -13.19 -0.59 -15.35
C PRO A 96 -13.24 0.59 -16.33
N TYR A 97 -12.90 1.79 -15.91
CA TYR A 97 -12.80 3.03 -16.71
C TYR A 97 -11.66 3.90 -16.19
N PRO A 98 -11.19 4.90 -16.99
CA PRO A 98 -10.16 5.82 -16.53
C PRO A 98 -10.62 6.58 -15.29
N LEU A 99 -9.94 6.33 -14.15
CA LEU A 99 -10.25 6.92 -12.85
C LEU A 99 -8.97 7.30 -12.14
N ILE A 100 -8.98 8.51 -11.57
CA ILE A 100 -7.98 9.01 -10.64
C ILE A 100 -8.62 9.15 -9.27
N MET A 101 -8.01 8.56 -8.26
CA MET A 101 -8.31 8.76 -6.86
C MET A 101 -7.28 9.70 -6.25
N ALA A 102 -7.69 10.89 -5.85
CA ALA A 102 -6.83 11.88 -5.24
C ALA A 102 -7.16 12.02 -3.75
N TYR A 103 -6.18 11.75 -2.88
CA TYR A 103 -6.30 12.03 -1.46
C TYR A 103 -5.92 13.50 -1.21
N SER A 104 -6.88 14.26 -0.67
CA SER A 104 -6.79 15.71 -0.56
C SER A 104 -5.85 16.22 0.53
N VAL A 105 -5.40 15.34 1.42
CA VAL A 105 -4.58 15.73 2.55
C VAL A 105 -3.22 16.28 2.12
N GLN A 106 -2.85 17.44 2.64
CA GLN A 106 -1.58 18.10 2.35
C GLN A 106 -0.41 17.34 2.97
N ILE A 107 0.73 17.34 2.29
CA ILE A 107 1.97 16.66 2.71
C ILE A 107 2.61 17.34 3.92
N GLY A 108 3.12 16.56 4.89
CA GLY A 108 3.89 17.05 6.04
C GLY A 108 5.39 17.09 5.81
N ASP A 109 6.12 17.85 6.65
CA ASP A 109 7.59 18.00 6.54
C ASP A 109 8.37 16.68 6.77
N HIS A 110 7.76 15.69 7.40
CA HIS A 110 8.39 14.39 7.66
C HIS A 110 8.27 13.39 6.49
N GLU A 111 7.50 13.73 5.45
CA GLU A 111 7.26 12.87 4.29
C GLU A 111 8.32 13.08 3.20
N SER A 112 8.58 12.05 2.40
CA SER A 112 9.56 12.11 1.29
C SER A 112 9.18 13.12 0.20
N LEU A 113 7.88 13.40 0.06
CA LEU A 113 7.32 14.39 -0.88
C LEU A 113 7.18 15.79 -0.27
N SER A 114 7.73 16.01 0.91
CA SER A 114 7.56 17.25 1.68
C SER A 114 8.03 18.52 0.95
N GLU A 115 8.84 18.41 -0.07
CA GLU A 115 9.32 19.54 -0.88
C GLU A 115 8.42 19.85 -2.07
N ALA A 116 7.37 19.09 -2.32
CA ALA A 116 6.37 19.41 -3.33
C ALA A 116 5.83 20.84 -3.15
N GLY A 117 5.49 21.50 -4.24
CA GLY A 117 4.81 22.79 -4.24
C GLY A 117 3.31 22.62 -3.97
N GLU A 118 2.51 22.91 -4.98
CA GLU A 118 1.06 22.71 -4.95
C GLU A 118 0.72 21.23 -5.09
N TRP A 119 0.22 20.62 -4.02
CA TRP A 119 0.00 19.17 -3.96
C TRP A 119 -0.94 18.65 -5.06
N ALA A 120 -2.09 19.30 -5.25
CA ALA A 120 -3.06 18.85 -6.25
C ALA A 120 -2.47 18.86 -7.66
N ARG A 121 -1.67 19.89 -8.01
CA ARG A 121 -0.99 19.98 -9.31
C ARG A 121 -0.04 18.82 -9.53
N GLU A 122 0.85 18.57 -8.57
CA GLU A 122 1.87 17.53 -8.70
C GLU A 122 1.24 16.16 -8.74
N LEU A 123 0.29 15.88 -7.83
CA LEU A 123 -0.44 14.62 -7.79
C LEU A 123 -1.21 14.37 -9.09
N LEU A 124 -2.01 15.32 -9.53
CA LEU A 124 -2.84 15.12 -10.74
C LEU A 124 -1.99 15.01 -12.01
N THR A 125 -0.86 15.74 -12.10
CA THR A 125 0.08 15.56 -13.22
C THR A 125 0.67 14.16 -13.21
N HIS A 126 1.03 13.63 -12.03
CA HIS A 126 1.54 12.27 -11.86
C HIS A 126 0.51 11.23 -12.30
N GLU A 127 -0.67 11.24 -11.68
CA GLU A 127 -1.70 10.24 -11.91
C GLU A 127 -2.28 10.30 -13.34
N LEU A 128 -2.44 11.49 -13.89
CA LEU A 128 -2.89 11.65 -15.26
C LEU A 128 -1.85 11.16 -16.27
N THR A 129 -0.56 11.27 -15.95
CA THR A 129 0.49 10.66 -16.77
C THR A 129 0.27 9.15 -16.91
N HIS A 130 -0.12 8.45 -15.85
CA HIS A 130 -0.44 7.02 -15.93
C HIS A 130 -1.63 6.73 -16.87
N ILE A 131 -2.70 7.52 -16.80
CA ILE A 131 -3.83 7.36 -17.72
C ILE A 131 -3.38 7.49 -19.18
N LEU A 132 -2.60 8.52 -19.48
CA LEU A 132 -2.12 8.78 -20.84
C LEU A 132 -1.08 7.76 -21.32
N GLN A 133 -0.22 7.25 -20.43
CA GLN A 133 0.70 6.15 -20.75
C GLN A 133 -0.02 4.86 -21.17
N PHE A 134 -1.20 4.60 -20.55
CA PHE A 134 -1.95 3.36 -20.77
C PHE A 134 -2.95 3.46 -21.92
N GLU A 135 -3.17 4.67 -22.48
CA GLU A 135 -4.15 4.88 -23.56
C GLU A 135 -3.77 4.19 -24.87
N PRO A 136 -2.50 4.18 -25.34
CA PRO A 136 -2.15 3.62 -26.63
C PRO A 136 -2.46 2.12 -26.72
N ALA A 137 -3.29 1.77 -27.70
CA ALA A 137 -3.66 0.42 -28.05
C ALA A 137 -3.93 0.41 -29.56
N GLU A 138 -2.87 0.32 -30.36
CA GLU A 138 -2.91 0.45 -31.81
C GLU A 138 -2.63 -0.90 -32.49
N SER A 139 -2.62 -0.91 -33.81
CA SER A 139 -2.38 -2.11 -34.63
C SER A 139 -3.31 -3.28 -34.22
N PHE A 140 -2.78 -4.40 -33.82
CA PHE A 140 -3.53 -5.58 -33.36
C PHE A 140 -4.43 -5.26 -32.16
N TYR A 141 -3.94 -4.46 -31.20
CA TYR A 141 -4.71 -4.08 -30.01
C TYR A 141 -5.85 -3.13 -30.34
N GLY A 142 -5.70 -2.30 -31.36
CA GLY A 142 -6.79 -1.47 -31.90
C GLY A 142 -7.99 -2.29 -32.39
N LEU A 143 -7.74 -3.51 -32.89
CA LEU A 143 -8.81 -4.46 -33.27
C LEU A 143 -9.42 -5.16 -32.05
N LEU A 144 -8.66 -5.38 -30.99
CA LEU A 144 -9.11 -6.05 -29.77
C LEU A 144 -9.87 -5.12 -28.81
N LYS A 145 -9.49 -3.85 -28.76
CA LYS A 145 -10.07 -2.86 -27.83
C LYS A 145 -11.59 -2.70 -27.97
N PRO A 146 -12.20 -2.62 -29.18
CA PRO A 146 -13.66 -2.60 -29.34
C PRO A 146 -14.35 -3.88 -28.86
N ILE A 147 -13.65 -5.04 -28.90
CA ILE A 147 -14.19 -6.34 -28.49
C ILE A 147 -14.11 -6.55 -26.99
N PHE A 148 -12.94 -6.31 -26.39
CA PHE A 148 -12.66 -6.64 -24.99
C PHE A 148 -12.70 -5.41 -24.04
N GLY A 149 -12.81 -4.21 -24.59
CA GLY A 149 -12.92 -2.97 -23.83
C GLY A 149 -11.62 -2.54 -23.16
N ASN A 150 -11.73 -1.86 -22.04
CA ASN A 150 -10.63 -1.16 -21.35
C ASN A 150 -9.51 -2.07 -20.80
N ILE A 151 -9.70 -3.39 -20.78
CA ILE A 151 -8.62 -4.35 -20.43
C ILE A 151 -7.51 -4.38 -21.48
N VAL A 152 -7.82 -3.96 -22.73
CA VAL A 152 -6.83 -3.88 -23.80
C VAL A 152 -6.01 -2.60 -23.63
N ALA A 153 -4.99 -2.69 -22.83
CA ALA A 153 -4.06 -1.62 -22.50
C ALA A 153 -2.64 -2.19 -22.31
N PRO A 154 -1.91 -2.50 -23.40
CA PRO A 154 -0.63 -3.21 -23.34
C PRO A 154 0.40 -2.53 -22.43
N ASN A 155 0.42 -1.19 -22.39
CA ASN A 155 1.35 -0.43 -21.56
C ASN A 155 1.09 -0.54 -20.04
N MET A 156 -0.06 -1.04 -19.60
CA MET A 156 -0.27 -1.36 -18.19
C MET A 156 0.67 -2.45 -17.67
N LEU A 157 1.14 -3.31 -18.58
CA LEU A 157 2.05 -4.42 -18.28
C LEU A 157 3.54 -4.02 -18.30
N MET A 158 3.86 -2.74 -18.51
CA MET A 158 5.23 -2.22 -18.45
C MET A 158 5.78 -2.25 -17.01
N PRO A 159 7.12 -2.28 -16.84
CA PRO A 159 7.75 -2.24 -15.53
C PRO A 159 7.33 -1.03 -14.70
N LEU A 160 7.35 -1.17 -13.35
CA LEU A 160 7.02 -0.06 -12.44
C LEU A 160 7.97 1.12 -12.64
N TRP A 161 9.28 0.89 -12.75
CA TRP A 161 10.25 1.98 -12.96
C TRP A 161 9.98 2.78 -14.25
N TRP A 162 9.42 2.10 -15.27
CA TRP A 162 9.05 2.76 -16.53
C TRP A 162 7.85 3.68 -16.32
N LYS A 163 6.81 3.18 -15.64
CA LYS A 163 5.56 3.91 -15.37
C LYS A 163 5.79 5.05 -14.41
N GLU A 164 6.29 4.74 -13.22
CA GLU A 164 6.48 5.69 -12.13
C GLU A 164 7.56 6.72 -12.43
N GLY A 165 8.65 6.29 -13.07
CA GLY A 165 9.74 7.21 -13.45
C GLY A 165 9.30 8.28 -14.44
N MET A 166 8.49 7.93 -15.45
CA MET A 166 7.92 8.90 -16.38
C MET A 166 6.95 9.85 -15.67
N ALA A 167 6.11 9.35 -14.77
CA ALA A 167 5.18 10.19 -14.02
C ALA A 167 5.95 11.21 -13.14
N VAL A 168 7.03 10.78 -12.46
CA VAL A 168 7.93 11.69 -11.71
C VAL A 168 8.59 12.72 -12.63
N GLU A 169 9.00 12.35 -13.82
CA GLU A 169 9.58 13.29 -14.78
C GLU A 169 8.54 14.30 -15.25
N MET A 170 7.30 13.89 -15.54
CA MET A 170 6.24 14.80 -15.95
C MET A 170 5.83 15.77 -14.82
N GLU A 171 5.67 15.29 -13.58
CA GLU A 171 5.42 16.20 -12.45
C GLU A 171 6.56 17.22 -12.29
N THR A 172 7.81 16.81 -12.54
CA THR A 172 8.97 17.70 -12.48
C THR A 172 8.97 18.71 -13.62
N GLN A 173 8.58 18.30 -14.82
CA GLN A 173 8.48 19.15 -16.00
C GLN A 173 7.42 20.26 -15.82
N PHE A 174 6.29 19.93 -15.21
CA PHE A 174 5.11 20.80 -15.14
C PHE A 174 4.86 21.40 -13.75
N SER A 175 5.82 21.35 -12.85
CA SER A 175 5.77 22.06 -11.56
C SER A 175 7.10 22.72 -11.22
N PRO A 176 7.09 23.76 -10.36
CA PRO A 176 8.33 24.39 -9.92
C PRO A 176 9.16 23.51 -9.00
N GLN A 177 8.55 22.48 -8.33
CA GLN A 177 9.17 21.68 -7.28
C GLN A 177 8.89 20.19 -7.42
N GLY A 178 8.80 19.67 -8.63
CA GLY A 178 8.62 18.23 -8.85
C GLY A 178 9.72 17.38 -8.21
N ARG A 179 9.40 16.11 -7.96
CA ARG A 179 10.17 15.18 -7.13
C ARG A 179 11.65 15.08 -7.51
N ALA A 180 11.99 15.11 -8.81
CA ALA A 180 13.36 15.04 -9.27
C ALA A 180 14.19 16.32 -8.95
N ARG A 181 13.55 17.43 -8.59
CA ARG A 181 14.21 18.66 -8.10
C ARG A 181 14.43 18.67 -6.60
N SER A 182 13.83 17.73 -5.86
CA SER A 182 13.84 17.74 -4.42
C SER A 182 15.25 17.52 -3.85
N LYS A 183 15.59 18.22 -2.79
CA LYS A 183 16.84 17.99 -2.05
C LYS A 183 16.82 16.62 -1.35
N TYR A 184 15.62 16.04 -1.16
CA TYR A 184 15.46 14.67 -0.71
C TYR A 184 16.03 13.67 -1.73
N GLN A 185 15.69 13.80 -3.00
CA GLN A 185 16.23 12.93 -4.05
C GLN A 185 17.75 13.12 -4.20
N ASP A 186 18.24 14.36 -4.25
CA ASP A 186 19.67 14.68 -4.27
C ASP A 186 20.43 14.03 -3.10
N ALA A 187 19.88 14.14 -1.90
CA ALA A 187 20.48 13.55 -0.70
C ALA A 187 20.51 12.03 -0.76
N SER A 188 19.43 11.42 -1.27
CA SER A 188 19.36 9.97 -1.49
C SER A 188 20.45 9.49 -2.42
N LEU A 189 20.66 10.20 -3.53
CA LEU A 189 21.68 9.87 -4.51
C LEU A 189 23.11 10.07 -3.94
N ARG A 190 23.36 11.20 -3.21
CA ARG A 190 24.64 11.39 -2.52
C ARG A 190 24.92 10.31 -1.48
N ALA A 191 23.89 9.87 -0.74
CA ALA A 191 24.03 8.81 0.23
C ALA A 191 24.42 7.48 -0.42
N LEU A 192 23.79 7.12 -1.55
CA LEU A 192 24.13 5.92 -2.32
C LEU A 192 25.55 5.96 -2.87
N VAL A 193 26.01 7.11 -3.37
CA VAL A 193 27.40 7.29 -3.87
C VAL A 193 28.40 7.24 -2.72
N LEU A 194 28.12 7.93 -1.61
CA LEU A 194 28.98 7.96 -0.42
C LEU A 194 29.21 6.56 0.16
N ASP A 195 28.14 5.76 0.24
CA ASP A 195 28.19 4.39 0.78
C ASP A 195 28.51 3.35 -0.31
N ARG A 196 28.86 3.78 -1.55
CA ARG A 196 29.20 2.91 -2.69
C ARG A 196 28.11 1.91 -3.06
N LYS A 197 26.85 2.31 -2.90
CA LYS A 197 25.66 1.48 -3.16
C LYS A 197 25.01 1.73 -4.52
N LEU A 198 25.29 2.85 -5.18
CA LEU A 198 24.54 3.27 -6.39
C LEU A 198 24.47 2.18 -7.46
N PHE A 199 25.60 1.53 -7.76
CA PHE A 199 25.69 0.52 -8.81
C PHE A 199 25.26 -0.91 -8.35
N GLU A 200 24.88 -1.09 -7.08
CA GLU A 200 24.23 -2.33 -6.64
C GLU A 200 22.78 -2.43 -7.11
N TYR A 201 22.16 -1.30 -7.48
CA TYR A 201 20.77 -1.21 -7.93
C TYR A 201 20.67 -1.43 -9.44
N THR A 202 20.37 -2.66 -9.83
CA THR A 202 20.18 -3.03 -11.24
C THR A 202 18.78 -2.62 -11.74
N LEU A 203 18.60 -2.54 -13.06
CA LEU A 203 17.31 -2.21 -13.66
C LEU A 203 16.17 -3.16 -13.24
N PRO A 204 16.36 -4.51 -13.18
CA PRO A 204 15.33 -5.40 -12.64
C PRO A 204 14.95 -5.11 -11.19
N GLN A 205 15.92 -4.78 -10.33
CA GLN A 205 15.66 -4.43 -8.94
C GLN A 205 14.87 -3.13 -8.81
N ALA A 206 15.04 -2.18 -9.74
CA ALA A 206 14.26 -0.94 -9.75
C ALA A 206 12.76 -1.20 -9.94
N ASN A 207 12.37 -2.35 -10.52
CA ASN A 207 10.97 -2.76 -10.67
C ASN A 207 10.32 -3.27 -9.38
N GLU A 208 11.11 -3.74 -8.41
CA GLU A 208 10.62 -4.57 -7.33
C GLU A 208 10.46 -3.81 -6.01
N VAL A 209 9.49 -4.22 -5.22
CA VAL A 209 9.38 -3.83 -3.82
C VAL A 209 10.17 -4.84 -2.98
N LEU A 210 11.36 -4.44 -2.54
CA LEU A 210 12.30 -5.30 -1.81
C LEU A 210 12.51 -4.83 -0.36
N PRO A 211 12.95 -5.72 0.56
CA PRO A 211 13.14 -5.38 1.98
C PRO A 211 14.40 -4.55 2.26
N SER A 212 15.03 -4.00 1.24
CA SER A 212 16.18 -3.11 1.34
C SER A 212 15.81 -1.68 0.88
N TRP A 213 16.47 -0.67 1.48
CA TRP A 213 16.25 0.74 1.11
C TRP A 213 16.52 0.97 -0.39
N PRO A 214 15.75 1.81 -1.09
CA PRO A 214 14.64 2.66 -0.67
C PRO A 214 13.25 1.99 -0.73
N TYR A 215 13.16 0.69 -0.53
CA TYR A 215 11.94 -0.10 -0.44
C TYR A 215 11.03 0.09 -1.66
N GLY A 216 9.74 0.39 -1.45
CA GLY A 216 8.78 0.66 -2.51
C GLY A 216 9.06 1.92 -3.35
N SER A 217 9.91 2.83 -2.87
CA SER A 217 10.28 4.05 -3.62
C SER A 217 11.32 3.82 -4.73
N ARG A 218 11.81 2.59 -4.92
CA ARG A 218 12.83 2.27 -5.95
C ARG A 218 12.39 2.66 -7.34
N ALA A 219 11.20 2.26 -7.73
CA ALA A 219 10.66 2.53 -9.06
C ALA A 219 10.59 4.02 -9.36
N TYR A 220 10.24 4.81 -8.37
CA TYR A 220 10.19 6.28 -8.46
C TYR A 220 11.59 6.89 -8.58
N LEU A 221 12.50 6.52 -7.66
CA LEU A 221 13.84 7.07 -7.62
C LEU A 221 14.64 6.71 -8.88
N PHE A 222 14.80 5.42 -9.15
CA PHE A 222 15.63 4.96 -10.27
C PHE A 222 14.95 5.14 -11.62
N GLY A 223 13.62 5.03 -11.68
CA GLY A 223 12.85 5.34 -12.87
C GLY A 223 12.95 6.81 -13.26
N SER A 224 12.89 7.74 -12.28
CA SER A 224 13.06 9.17 -12.58
C SER A 224 14.47 9.52 -13.07
N ILE A 225 15.50 8.90 -12.52
CA ILE A 225 16.89 9.05 -13.00
C ILE A 225 16.99 8.61 -14.46
N PHE A 226 16.42 7.46 -14.79
CA PHE A 226 16.39 6.93 -16.14
C PHE A 226 15.67 7.89 -17.11
N TRP A 227 14.43 8.28 -16.82
CA TRP A 227 13.63 9.16 -17.67
C TRP A 227 14.24 10.57 -17.78
N SER A 228 14.77 11.10 -16.67
CA SER A 228 15.48 12.37 -16.64
C SER A 228 16.70 12.37 -17.56
N HIS A 229 17.51 11.30 -17.56
CA HIS A 229 18.60 11.10 -18.49
C HIS A 229 18.10 11.05 -19.94
N LEU A 230 17.10 10.21 -20.19
CA LEU A 230 16.56 9.98 -21.53
C LEU A 230 16.02 11.27 -22.15
N LEU A 231 15.13 11.97 -21.44
CA LEU A 231 14.50 13.18 -21.98
C LEU A 231 15.44 14.38 -22.05
N SER A 232 16.50 14.41 -21.24
CA SER A 232 17.56 15.40 -21.40
C SER A 232 18.42 15.18 -22.66
N THR A 233 18.54 13.92 -23.10
CA THR A 233 19.34 13.54 -24.25
C THR A 233 18.54 13.58 -25.57
N TYR A 234 17.33 13.01 -25.56
CA TYR A 234 16.50 12.80 -26.75
C TYR A 234 15.27 13.73 -26.82
N LYS A 235 15.15 14.70 -25.91
CA LYS A 235 14.06 15.68 -25.75
C LYS A 235 12.74 15.03 -25.28
N ILE A 236 11.84 15.86 -24.80
CA ILE A 236 10.57 15.45 -24.20
C ILE A 236 9.67 14.65 -25.16
N ALA A 237 9.74 14.91 -26.46
CA ALA A 237 8.95 14.18 -27.46
C ALA A 237 9.28 12.67 -27.52
N ALA A 238 10.44 12.24 -27.02
CA ALA A 238 10.79 10.83 -26.95
C ALA A 238 9.85 10.07 -26.00
N ALA A 239 9.27 10.71 -24.99
CA ALA A 239 8.29 10.08 -24.10
C ALA A 239 7.06 9.58 -24.87
N ASP A 240 6.44 10.45 -25.65
CA ASP A 240 5.27 10.10 -26.46
C ASP A 240 5.59 9.03 -27.52
N GLN A 241 6.74 9.15 -28.18
CA GLN A 241 7.17 8.19 -29.19
C GLN A 241 7.35 6.79 -28.61
N ILE A 242 7.99 6.65 -27.44
CA ILE A 242 8.18 5.36 -26.77
C ILE A 242 6.84 4.78 -26.34
N VAL A 243 5.97 5.60 -25.73
CA VAL A 243 4.65 5.19 -25.24
C VAL A 243 3.78 4.66 -26.38
N ASN A 244 3.72 5.38 -27.52
CA ASN A 244 2.90 4.98 -28.67
C ASN A 244 3.44 3.73 -29.35
N ARG A 245 4.75 3.66 -29.60
CA ARG A 245 5.38 2.49 -30.22
C ARG A 245 5.25 1.22 -29.38
N GLN A 246 5.27 1.36 -28.03
CA GLN A 246 5.04 0.23 -27.13
C GLN A 246 3.58 -0.23 -27.17
N GLY A 247 2.62 0.70 -27.32
CA GLY A 247 1.20 0.39 -27.46
C GLY A 247 0.81 -0.39 -28.70
N GLU A 248 1.70 -0.48 -29.69
CA GLU A 248 1.52 -1.28 -30.92
C GLU A 248 2.07 -2.73 -30.79
N ARG A 249 2.87 -3.01 -29.75
CA ARG A 249 3.70 -4.21 -29.65
C ARG A 249 3.20 -5.18 -28.59
N VAL A 250 3.63 -6.43 -28.73
CA VAL A 250 3.35 -7.47 -27.74
C VAL A 250 3.95 -7.07 -26.39
N PRO A 251 3.18 -7.11 -25.28
CA PRO A 251 3.70 -6.87 -23.96
C PRO A 251 4.94 -7.71 -23.68
N TYR A 252 5.85 -7.18 -22.86
CA TYR A 252 7.14 -7.80 -22.51
C TYR A 252 8.25 -7.73 -23.56
N MET A 253 7.95 -7.38 -24.83
CA MET A 253 8.96 -7.09 -25.85
C MET A 253 9.28 -5.58 -25.85
N ILE A 254 9.88 -5.11 -24.74
CA ILE A 254 9.98 -3.67 -24.47
C ILE A 254 11.20 -2.99 -25.10
N GLU A 255 12.23 -3.74 -25.47
CA GLU A 255 13.52 -3.20 -25.94
C GLU A 255 13.46 -2.44 -27.27
N GLU A 256 12.61 -2.91 -28.20
CA GLU A 256 12.63 -2.42 -29.58
C GLU A 256 12.25 -0.93 -29.70
N PRO A 257 11.16 -0.43 -29.07
CA PRO A 257 10.84 1.00 -29.10
C PRO A 257 11.98 1.88 -28.58
N MET A 258 12.69 1.40 -27.56
CA MET A 258 13.84 2.11 -27.03
C MET A 258 14.99 2.18 -28.04
N ARG A 259 15.36 1.04 -28.64
CA ARG A 259 16.44 0.95 -29.65
C ARG A 259 16.15 1.76 -30.90
N GLU A 260 14.90 1.82 -31.33
CA GLU A 260 14.51 2.61 -32.51
C GLU A 260 14.73 4.13 -32.31
N ILE A 261 14.59 4.60 -31.05
CA ILE A 261 14.68 6.02 -30.72
C ILE A 261 16.10 6.41 -30.30
N THR A 262 16.79 5.54 -29.56
CA THR A 262 18.06 5.87 -28.92
C THR A 262 19.28 5.17 -29.57
N GLY A 263 19.08 4.09 -30.31
CA GLY A 263 20.12 3.18 -30.78
C GLY A 263 20.49 2.08 -29.78
N ASP A 264 20.14 2.22 -28.48
CA ASP A 264 20.53 1.35 -27.39
C ASP A 264 19.29 0.81 -26.65
N GLY A 265 19.49 -0.27 -25.85
CA GLY A 265 18.46 -0.84 -24.99
C GLY A 265 18.33 -0.12 -23.65
N TYR A 266 17.29 -0.50 -22.89
CA TYR A 266 16.98 0.09 -21.59
C TYR A 266 18.13 -0.02 -20.58
N GLU A 267 18.77 -1.19 -20.47
CA GLU A 267 19.86 -1.41 -19.52
C GLU A 267 21.07 -0.50 -19.81
N ALA A 268 21.44 -0.33 -21.08
CA ALA A 268 22.55 0.56 -21.47
C ALA A 268 22.25 2.01 -21.11
N GLN A 269 21.05 2.50 -21.42
CA GLN A 269 20.61 3.87 -21.10
C GLN A 269 20.51 4.08 -19.57
N TYR A 270 20.07 3.06 -18.81
CA TYR A 270 20.00 3.09 -17.35
C TYR A 270 21.40 3.20 -16.73
N ASN A 271 22.36 2.40 -17.19
CA ASN A 271 23.73 2.44 -16.71
C ASN A 271 24.37 3.81 -17.00
N GLU A 272 24.13 4.40 -18.17
CA GLU A 272 24.62 5.76 -18.48
C GLU A 272 23.99 6.82 -17.56
N ALA A 273 22.70 6.67 -17.23
CA ALA A 273 22.04 7.52 -16.26
C ALA A 273 22.71 7.44 -14.87
N LEU A 274 23.03 6.23 -14.40
CA LEU A 274 23.74 6.02 -13.13
C LEU A 274 25.15 6.65 -13.15
N TYR A 275 25.91 6.54 -14.23
CA TYR A 275 27.22 7.18 -14.35
C TYR A 275 27.14 8.72 -14.29
N LYS A 276 26.08 9.32 -14.87
CA LYS A 276 25.84 10.76 -14.73
C LYS A 276 25.53 11.14 -13.29
N VAL A 277 24.69 10.35 -12.62
CA VAL A 277 24.37 10.56 -11.20
C VAL A 277 25.61 10.45 -10.34
N ASP A 278 26.43 9.40 -10.52
CA ASP A 278 27.66 9.21 -9.75
C ASP A 278 28.60 10.42 -9.88
N ARG A 279 28.81 10.89 -11.10
CA ARG A 279 29.65 12.05 -11.36
C ARG A 279 29.12 13.31 -10.68
N ASN A 280 27.82 13.59 -10.82
CA ASN A 280 27.20 14.77 -10.22
C ASN A 280 27.23 14.74 -8.69
N ALA A 281 26.82 13.60 -8.11
CA ALA A 281 26.83 13.42 -6.66
C ALA A 281 28.26 13.47 -6.08
N SER A 282 29.24 12.88 -6.77
CA SER A 282 30.66 12.97 -6.37
C SER A 282 31.20 14.40 -6.39
N GLN A 283 30.80 15.20 -7.40
CA GLN A 283 31.15 16.63 -7.45
C GLN A 283 30.50 17.41 -6.31
N GLN A 284 29.23 17.17 -6.03
CA GLN A 284 28.51 17.78 -4.89
C GLN A 284 29.18 17.41 -3.57
N LEU A 285 29.50 16.12 -3.35
CA LEU A 285 30.18 15.63 -2.14
C LEU A 285 31.55 16.28 -1.97
N SER A 286 32.36 16.37 -3.04
CA SER A 286 33.64 17.04 -3.01
C SER A 286 33.51 18.50 -2.61
N ARG A 287 32.49 19.20 -3.14
CA ARG A 287 32.26 20.62 -2.82
C ARG A 287 31.79 20.80 -1.38
N LEU A 288 30.86 19.96 -0.88
CA LEU A 288 30.44 20.01 0.52
C LEU A 288 31.58 19.71 1.48
N ASN A 289 32.51 18.85 1.10
CA ASN A 289 33.70 18.47 1.88
C ASN A 289 34.84 19.50 1.82
N SER A 290 34.71 20.56 1.03
CA SER A 290 35.73 21.63 0.96
C SER A 290 35.74 22.56 2.19
N SER A 291 34.77 22.43 3.10
CA SER A 291 34.74 23.06 4.42
C SER A 291 34.51 21.99 5.50
N ASP A 292 34.80 22.37 6.76
CA ASP A 292 34.62 21.42 7.86
C ASP A 292 33.26 20.76 7.88
N VAL A 293 33.22 19.45 7.67
CA VAL A 293 32.03 18.62 7.81
C VAL A 293 31.79 18.31 9.27
N THR A 294 30.53 18.39 9.71
CA THR A 294 30.16 18.01 11.08
C THR A 294 30.31 16.49 11.25
N ASN A 295 31.13 16.07 12.21
CA ASN A 295 31.42 14.67 12.48
C ASN A 295 30.26 14.02 13.26
N PHE A 296 29.31 13.42 12.55
CA PHE A 296 28.21 12.67 13.14
C PHE A 296 28.60 11.22 13.39
N MET A 297 28.23 10.73 14.58
CA MET A 297 28.33 9.31 14.95
C MET A 297 26.93 8.69 15.00
N ASN A 298 26.72 7.61 14.25
CA ASN A 298 25.46 6.87 14.26
C ASN A 298 25.21 6.24 15.64
N LEU A 299 23.99 6.39 16.14
CA LEU A 299 23.59 5.66 17.34
C LEU A 299 23.32 4.18 16.99
N PRO A 300 23.62 3.25 17.92
CA PRO A 300 23.21 1.86 17.75
C PRO A 300 21.67 1.79 17.57
N GLN A 301 21.25 1.12 16.52
CA GLN A 301 19.83 0.86 16.25
C GLN A 301 19.62 -0.63 15.94
N VAL A 302 18.39 -1.10 16.17
CA VAL A 302 17.97 -2.48 15.89
C VAL A 302 17.18 -2.54 14.58
N GLY A 303 16.39 -1.51 14.31
CA GLY A 303 15.57 -1.42 13.11
C GLY A 303 16.33 -0.94 11.87
N GLN A 304 15.65 -0.95 10.74
CA GLN A 304 16.17 -0.45 9.46
C GLN A 304 16.27 1.07 9.43
N ASN A 305 15.35 1.76 10.07
CA ASN A 305 15.32 3.21 10.10
C ASN A 305 15.13 3.73 11.52
N SER A 306 15.76 4.87 11.82
CA SER A 306 15.48 5.66 13.03
C SER A 306 15.40 7.13 12.68
N PHE A 307 14.39 7.84 13.21
CA PHE A 307 14.11 9.23 12.84
C PHE A 307 13.37 10.00 13.95
N ALA A 308 13.22 11.31 13.74
CA ALA A 308 12.53 12.25 14.63
C ALA A 308 13.08 12.30 16.08
N PRO A 309 14.41 12.47 16.26
CA PRO A 309 14.97 12.57 17.60
C PRO A 309 14.43 13.78 18.36
N ARG A 310 14.21 13.60 19.67
CA ARG A 310 13.86 14.65 20.63
C ARG A 310 14.62 14.42 21.92
N VAL A 311 15.06 15.50 22.54
CA VAL A 311 15.81 15.46 23.79
C VAL A 311 15.12 16.22 24.90
N SER A 312 15.12 15.63 26.08
CA SER A 312 14.80 16.28 27.34
C SER A 312 16.11 16.52 28.12
N THR A 313 16.64 17.74 28.08
CA THR A 313 17.84 18.12 28.84
C THR A 313 17.61 17.92 30.32
N LYS A 314 16.41 18.31 30.82
CA LYS A 314 16.03 18.18 32.22
C LYS A 314 16.10 16.75 32.75
N HIS A 315 15.57 15.79 31.98
CA HIS A 315 15.51 14.38 32.37
C HIS A 315 16.66 13.54 31.80
N GLN A 316 17.56 14.13 31.00
CA GLN A 316 18.70 13.47 30.36
C GLN A 316 18.24 12.29 29.46
N LEU A 317 17.14 12.51 28.70
CA LEU A 317 16.48 11.50 27.85
C LEU A 317 16.54 11.90 26.38
N LEU A 318 16.70 10.90 25.54
CA LEU A 318 16.53 10.94 24.09
C LEU A 318 15.35 10.03 23.70
N ALA A 319 14.38 10.55 22.96
CA ALA A 319 13.34 9.76 22.32
C ALA A 319 13.46 9.87 20.81
N TYR A 320 13.17 8.78 20.08
CA TYR A 320 13.08 8.76 18.63
C TYR A 320 12.13 7.65 18.18
N ILE A 321 11.74 7.69 16.91
CA ILE A 321 10.95 6.64 16.28
C ILE A 321 11.93 5.67 15.64
N GLU A 322 11.81 4.37 15.94
CA GLU A 322 12.54 3.30 15.28
C GLU A 322 11.57 2.45 14.47
N GLN A 323 11.94 2.16 13.24
CA GLN A 323 11.18 1.32 12.33
C GLN A 323 11.92 0.00 12.13
N THR A 324 11.23 -1.10 12.45
CA THR A 324 11.75 -2.46 12.32
C THR A 324 10.73 -3.29 11.54
N ASP A 325 11.16 -3.85 10.40
CA ASP A 325 10.35 -4.71 9.55
C ASP A 325 8.93 -4.14 9.27
N GLY A 326 8.88 -2.82 8.98
CA GLY A 326 7.64 -2.09 8.70
C GLY A 326 6.84 -1.62 9.91
N GLU A 327 7.21 -2.04 11.13
CA GLU A 327 6.58 -1.54 12.37
C GLU A 327 7.36 -0.36 12.94
N SER A 328 6.63 0.68 13.33
CA SER A 328 7.20 1.84 14.03
C SER A 328 6.94 1.73 15.53
N LYS A 329 7.93 2.13 16.34
CA LYS A 329 7.81 2.23 17.81
C LYS A 329 8.57 3.44 18.33
N ILE A 330 8.14 4.01 19.45
CA ILE A 330 8.91 5.01 20.19
C ILE A 330 9.98 4.27 21.01
N VAL A 331 11.23 4.72 20.84
CA VAL A 331 12.39 4.27 21.63
C VAL A 331 12.82 5.42 22.51
N VAL A 332 13.08 5.15 23.78
CA VAL A 332 13.62 6.11 24.73
C VAL A 332 14.92 5.58 25.32
N LYS A 333 15.95 6.43 25.33
CA LYS A 333 17.27 6.15 25.91
C LYS A 333 17.66 7.26 26.89
N ASN A 334 18.47 6.93 27.88
CA ASN A 334 19.19 7.94 28.63
C ASN A 334 20.39 8.48 27.80
N PHE A 335 21.06 9.53 28.28
CA PHE A 335 22.20 10.11 27.56
C PHE A 335 23.47 9.22 27.59
N GLN A 336 23.46 8.14 28.35
CA GLN A 336 24.47 7.08 28.34
C GLN A 336 24.17 6.00 27.26
N ASN A 337 23.14 6.19 26.43
CA ASN A 337 22.66 5.24 25.42
C ASN A 337 22.01 3.97 25.96
N GLU A 338 21.67 3.91 27.22
CA GLU A 338 20.92 2.80 27.80
C GLU A 338 19.42 2.94 27.47
N TYR A 339 18.82 1.85 27.00
CA TYR A 339 17.39 1.81 26.68
C TYR A 339 16.52 1.81 27.94
N LEU A 340 15.55 2.69 27.96
CA LEU A 340 14.45 2.58 28.93
C LEU A 340 13.52 1.42 28.48
N LYS A 341 13.32 0.44 29.36
CA LYS A 341 12.43 -0.68 29.09
C LYS A 341 10.97 -0.20 29.19
N LEU A 342 10.37 0.11 28.04
CA LEU A 342 8.95 0.45 27.96
C LEU A 342 8.14 -0.84 27.76
N LYS A 343 7.27 -1.20 28.71
CA LYS A 343 6.40 -2.38 28.63
C LYS A 343 5.35 -2.26 27.52
N ARG A 344 4.92 -1.03 27.22
CA ARG A 344 3.89 -0.71 26.24
C ARG A 344 4.29 0.51 25.40
N ALA A 345 5.43 0.42 24.72
CA ALA A 345 5.84 1.48 23.81
C ALA A 345 4.75 1.74 22.76
N PRO A 346 4.39 3.00 22.50
CA PRO A 346 3.48 3.35 21.41
C PRO A 346 4.02 2.80 20.09
N LYS A 347 3.11 2.21 19.31
CA LYS A 347 3.41 1.57 18.01
C LYS A 347 2.47 2.08 16.94
N GLU A 348 2.86 1.87 15.68
CA GLU A 348 2.07 2.06 14.46
C GLU A 348 1.71 3.51 14.12
N GLY A 349 1.91 3.88 12.85
CA GLY A 349 1.49 5.16 12.29
C GLY A 349 1.96 6.37 13.10
N LEU A 350 3.15 6.27 13.71
CA LEU A 350 3.70 7.32 14.57
C LEU A 350 4.34 8.41 13.71
N SER A 351 4.12 9.66 14.11
CA SER A 351 4.86 10.82 13.61
C SER A 351 5.05 11.85 14.73
N GLY A 352 5.92 12.82 14.50
CA GLY A 352 6.17 13.94 15.38
C GLY A 352 6.35 13.55 16.85
N LEU A 353 7.42 13.93 17.46
CA LEU A 353 7.62 13.74 18.91
C LEU A 353 7.90 15.08 19.55
N ASP A 354 7.51 15.25 20.82
CA ASP A 354 8.01 16.33 21.66
C ASP A 354 8.02 15.90 23.14
N PHE A 355 8.97 16.41 23.93
CA PHE A 355 8.98 16.18 25.37
C PHE A 355 8.23 17.26 26.09
N HIS A 356 7.48 16.87 27.13
CA HIS A 356 6.92 17.81 28.07
C HIS A 356 8.06 18.57 28.77
N PRO A 357 7.99 19.91 28.91
CA PRO A 357 9.09 20.70 29.39
C PRO A 357 9.53 20.39 30.86
N THR A 358 8.61 19.89 31.66
CA THR A 358 8.86 19.66 33.11
C THR A 358 8.57 18.23 33.58
N GLU A 359 7.73 17.48 32.90
CA GLU A 359 7.31 16.12 33.28
C GLU A 359 7.94 15.05 32.35
N THR A 360 7.99 13.81 32.83
CA THR A 360 8.51 12.65 32.07
C THR A 360 7.45 12.12 31.11
N LYS A 361 6.94 13.02 30.24
CA LYS A 361 5.90 12.71 29.25
C LYS A 361 6.35 13.02 27.83
N ILE A 362 5.85 12.25 26.87
CA ILE A 362 6.13 12.42 25.44
C ILE A 362 4.82 12.63 24.70
N LEU A 363 4.74 13.74 23.97
CA LEU A 363 3.72 14.01 22.97
C LEU A 363 4.08 13.27 21.67
N TYR A 364 3.09 12.67 21.01
CA TYR A 364 3.26 12.06 19.69
C TYR A 364 1.94 12.07 18.92
N THR A 365 2.02 11.92 17.62
CA THR A 365 0.84 11.72 16.76
C THR A 365 0.76 10.27 16.34
N LYS A 366 -0.45 9.75 16.23
CA LYS A 366 -0.74 8.39 15.80
C LYS A 366 -2.00 8.38 14.95
N ALA A 367 -1.93 7.71 13.78
CA ALA A 367 -3.10 7.43 12.97
C ALA A 367 -3.91 6.28 13.59
N ASP A 368 -5.22 6.50 13.78
CA ASP A 368 -6.13 5.52 14.34
C ASP A 368 -7.52 5.65 13.71
N PHE A 369 -8.35 4.59 13.81
CA PHE A 369 -9.70 4.64 13.30
C PHE A 369 -10.63 5.44 14.20
N ILE A 370 -11.49 6.24 13.55
CA ILE A 370 -12.61 6.95 14.16
C ILE A 370 -13.89 6.31 13.68
N ASN A 371 -14.73 5.90 14.64
CA ASN A 371 -16.02 5.26 14.36
C ASN A 371 -15.91 4.07 13.37
N SER A 372 -14.78 3.37 13.39
CA SER A 372 -14.48 2.23 12.50
C SER A 372 -14.52 2.57 10.99
N LYS A 373 -14.43 3.85 10.61
CA LYS A 373 -14.63 4.30 9.22
C LYS A 373 -13.45 5.10 8.68
N TYR A 374 -12.99 6.09 9.44
CA TYR A 374 -11.93 7.00 9.01
C TYR A 374 -10.64 6.72 9.76
N LYS A 375 -9.55 6.61 9.02
CA LYS A 375 -8.21 6.54 9.63
C LYS A 375 -7.62 7.94 9.69
N ARG A 376 -7.56 8.52 10.90
CA ARG A 376 -7.11 9.91 11.13
C ARG A 376 -6.07 9.97 12.23
N SER A 377 -5.16 10.90 12.09
CA SER A 377 -4.09 11.14 13.05
C SER A 377 -4.58 12.03 14.19
N ASP A 378 -4.26 11.65 15.41
CA ASP A 378 -4.59 12.39 16.61
C ASP A 378 -3.38 12.54 17.53
N LEU A 379 -3.46 13.51 18.45
CA LEU A 379 -2.46 13.73 19.49
C LEU A 379 -2.64 12.75 20.64
N PHE A 380 -1.52 12.22 21.09
CA PHE A 380 -1.42 11.38 22.28
C PHE A 380 -0.29 11.88 23.19
N ILE A 381 -0.43 11.67 24.47
CA ILE A 381 0.63 11.86 25.47
C ILE A 381 0.92 10.51 26.12
N TYR A 382 2.19 10.09 26.07
CA TYR A 382 2.69 8.90 26.73
C TYR A 382 3.45 9.31 27.99
N ASP A 383 3.02 8.80 29.12
CA ASP A 383 3.65 9.00 30.41
C ASP A 383 4.68 7.88 30.66
N LEU A 384 5.95 8.24 30.81
CA LEU A 384 7.05 7.28 30.97
C LEU A 384 7.06 6.58 32.33
N GLU A 385 6.48 7.19 33.37
CA GLU A 385 6.41 6.60 34.72
C GLU A 385 5.27 5.57 34.81
N THR A 386 4.08 5.97 34.38
CA THR A 386 2.90 5.08 34.42
C THR A 386 2.81 4.14 33.23
N GLN A 387 3.56 4.41 32.17
CA GLN A 387 3.56 3.70 30.89
C GLN A 387 2.18 3.60 30.24
N LYS A 388 1.41 4.67 30.33
CA LYS A 388 0.08 4.80 29.73
C LYS A 388 0.05 5.89 28.68
N SER A 389 -0.76 5.68 27.65
CA SER A 389 -1.07 6.70 26.65
C SER A 389 -2.44 7.30 26.90
N ASP A 390 -2.52 8.62 26.82
CA ASP A 390 -3.76 9.38 26.83
C ASP A 390 -4.00 10.03 25.47
N ARG A 391 -5.16 9.79 24.85
CA ARG A 391 -5.57 10.43 23.61
C ARG A 391 -6.07 11.83 23.89
N ILE A 392 -5.47 12.83 23.25
CA ILE A 392 -5.71 14.24 23.53
C ILE A 392 -6.76 14.83 22.58
N THR A 393 -6.75 14.42 21.32
CA THR A 393 -7.70 14.85 20.29
C THR A 393 -8.45 13.66 19.70
N SER A 394 -9.56 13.92 18.99
CA SER A 394 -10.34 12.90 18.31
C SER A 394 -10.82 13.42 16.96
N GLY A 395 -10.19 12.91 15.87
CA GLY A 395 -10.52 13.28 14.50
C GLY A 395 -9.95 14.62 14.03
N GLU A 396 -9.03 15.20 14.78
CA GLU A 396 -8.42 16.50 14.48
C GLU A 396 -7.38 16.45 13.35
N ARG A 397 -6.99 15.28 12.88
CA ARG A 397 -6.02 15.07 11.78
C ARG A 397 -4.71 15.80 12.05
N THR A 398 -4.15 15.54 13.22
CA THR A 398 -3.07 16.30 13.81
C THR A 398 -1.71 15.86 13.34
N ARG A 399 -0.78 16.82 13.17
CA ARG A 399 0.64 16.59 12.93
C ARG A 399 1.49 17.73 13.48
N ASP A 400 2.80 17.58 13.49
CA ASP A 400 3.77 18.63 13.82
C ASP A 400 3.43 19.37 15.12
N ALA A 401 3.31 18.65 16.22
CA ALA A 401 2.88 19.21 17.47
C ALA A 401 4.06 19.61 18.38
N SER A 402 3.88 20.64 19.21
CA SER A 402 4.85 21.11 20.19
C SER A 402 4.19 21.65 21.45
N PHE A 403 4.80 21.37 22.62
CA PHE A 403 4.35 21.92 23.88
C PHE A 403 4.62 23.43 24.03
N SER A 404 3.77 24.11 24.81
CA SER A 404 4.10 25.42 25.40
C SER A 404 5.19 25.30 26.48
N GLU A 405 5.85 26.39 26.79
CA GLU A 405 6.93 26.41 27.78
C GLU A 405 6.49 25.95 29.19
N ASP A 406 5.23 26.24 29.57
CA ASP A 406 4.63 25.82 30.84
C ASP A 406 4.07 24.38 30.78
N GLY A 407 4.03 23.75 29.59
CA GLY A 407 3.50 22.40 29.37
C GLY A 407 1.97 22.31 29.37
N ASN A 408 1.23 23.40 29.55
CA ASN A 408 -0.23 23.37 29.69
C ASN A 408 -0.97 23.35 28.34
N SER A 409 -0.31 23.71 27.27
CA SER A 409 -0.91 23.77 25.93
C SER A 409 -0.02 23.09 24.89
N VAL A 410 -0.65 22.67 23.79
CA VAL A 410 0.02 22.12 22.62
C VAL A 410 -0.41 22.92 21.40
N VAL A 411 0.54 23.37 20.59
CA VAL A 411 0.29 23.88 19.24
C VAL A 411 0.51 22.74 18.23
N TYR A 412 -0.35 22.65 17.21
CA TYR A 412 -0.28 21.61 16.19
C TYR A 412 -0.85 22.08 14.84
N ILE A 413 -0.51 21.35 13.79
CA ILE A 413 -1.13 21.48 12.48
C ILE A 413 -2.27 20.47 12.37
N SER A 414 -3.44 20.93 11.94
CA SER A 414 -4.60 20.11 11.62
C SER A 414 -4.78 20.10 10.09
N ALA A 415 -4.88 18.92 9.48
CA ALA A 415 -5.04 18.74 8.01
C ALA A 415 -6.50 18.45 7.67
N LEU A 416 -7.35 19.46 7.69
CA LEU A 416 -8.79 19.34 7.49
C LEU A 416 -9.21 19.92 6.13
N ASN A 417 -10.14 19.24 5.45
CA ASN A 417 -10.79 19.71 4.24
C ASN A 417 -9.81 20.18 3.14
N GLY A 418 -8.73 19.42 2.94
CA GLY A 418 -7.70 19.73 1.93
C GLY A 418 -6.78 20.90 2.26
N SER A 419 -6.95 21.56 3.41
CA SER A 419 -6.09 22.66 3.89
C SER A 419 -5.34 22.27 5.15
N THR A 420 -4.39 23.12 5.58
CA THR A 420 -3.71 23.00 6.87
C THR A 420 -4.03 24.17 7.75
N GLN A 421 -4.29 23.87 9.04
CA GLN A 421 -4.70 24.87 10.01
C GLN A 421 -3.77 24.88 11.21
N VAL A 422 -3.43 26.06 11.71
CA VAL A 422 -2.70 26.23 12.98
C VAL A 422 -3.68 26.27 14.12
N ARG A 423 -3.58 25.30 15.02
CA ARG A 423 -4.47 25.15 16.18
C ARG A 423 -3.69 24.96 17.47
N THR A 424 -4.31 25.33 18.58
CA THR A 424 -3.81 24.97 19.91
C THR A 424 -4.87 24.19 20.67
N ILE A 425 -4.43 23.35 21.61
CA ILE A 425 -5.28 22.70 22.59
C ILE A 425 -4.73 22.95 23.99
N HIS A 426 -5.59 23.35 24.91
CA HIS A 426 -5.25 23.46 26.33
C HIS A 426 -5.48 22.12 27.03
N LEU A 427 -4.44 21.53 27.61
CA LEU A 427 -4.50 20.13 28.08
C LEU A 427 -5.45 19.90 29.23
N GLY A 428 -5.59 20.89 30.15
CA GLY A 428 -6.48 20.79 31.30
C GLY A 428 -7.96 20.86 30.90
N THR A 429 -8.33 21.78 30.01
CA THR A 429 -9.73 22.01 29.61
C THR A 429 -10.12 21.31 28.33
N ARG A 430 -9.16 20.80 27.54
CA ARG A 430 -9.36 20.24 26.19
C ARG A 430 -9.94 21.27 25.20
N ALA A 431 -9.90 22.56 25.51
CA ALA A 431 -10.35 23.62 24.61
C ALA A 431 -9.40 23.76 23.41
N ILE A 432 -9.96 23.70 22.21
CA ILE A 432 -9.24 23.89 20.94
C ILE A 432 -9.47 25.31 20.43
N THR A 433 -8.42 25.97 20.00
CA THR A 433 -8.49 27.29 19.37
C THR A 433 -7.84 27.27 17.99
N HIS A 434 -8.55 27.80 17.01
CA HIS A 434 -8.09 27.97 15.63
C HIS A 434 -7.50 29.36 15.42
N TYR A 435 -6.33 29.45 14.75
CA TYR A 435 -5.63 30.70 14.51
C TYR A 435 -5.47 31.08 13.04
N ALA A 436 -5.15 30.12 12.15
CA ALA A 436 -4.90 30.40 10.75
C ALA A 436 -5.25 29.19 9.87
N ASP A 437 -5.65 29.47 8.62
CA ASP A 437 -5.90 28.48 7.56
C ASP A 437 -5.02 28.79 6.35
N SER A 438 -4.41 27.77 5.76
CA SER A 438 -3.49 27.92 4.63
C SER A 438 -4.19 28.11 3.27
N GLY A 439 -5.45 27.73 3.16
CA GLY A 439 -6.08 27.46 1.87
C GLY A 439 -5.50 26.21 1.19
N PHE A 440 -5.90 25.95 -0.05
CA PHE A 440 -5.54 24.71 -0.76
C PHE A 440 -4.15 24.75 -1.42
N GLU A 441 -3.70 25.91 -1.85
CA GLU A 441 -2.42 26.08 -2.56
C GLU A 441 -1.20 26.10 -1.64
N ASN A 442 -1.39 26.44 -0.36
CA ASN A 442 -0.33 26.59 0.62
C ASN A 442 -0.48 25.58 1.75
N ARG A 443 0.57 25.43 2.59
CA ARG A 443 0.49 24.60 3.78
C ARG A 443 1.36 25.07 4.93
N TYR A 444 0.86 24.96 6.16
CA TYR A 444 1.61 25.18 7.38
C TYR A 444 2.31 23.93 7.87
N ASN A 445 3.50 24.09 8.43
CA ASN A 445 4.28 23.03 9.09
C ASN A 445 5.04 23.58 10.29
N SER A 446 5.56 22.68 11.13
CA SER A 446 6.52 22.95 12.20
C SER A 446 6.13 24.10 13.17
N PRO A 447 4.91 24.16 13.72
CA PRO A 447 4.51 25.21 14.64
C PRO A 447 5.19 25.06 15.99
N ILE A 448 5.61 26.20 16.59
CA ILE A 448 6.15 26.25 17.95
C ILE A 448 5.65 27.50 18.68
N PHE A 449 5.52 27.43 20.01
CA PHE A 449 5.35 28.63 20.83
C PHE A 449 6.67 29.40 20.91
N TRP A 450 6.66 30.65 20.46
CA TRP A 450 7.81 31.54 20.58
C TRP A 450 7.80 32.33 21.90
N SER A 451 6.63 32.79 22.31
CA SER A 451 6.33 33.43 23.58
C SER A 451 4.92 33.04 24.04
N THR A 452 4.47 33.57 25.17
CA THR A 452 3.13 33.34 25.70
C THR A 452 2.02 33.85 24.77
N ASP A 453 2.32 34.78 23.85
CA ASP A 453 1.39 35.45 22.95
C ASP A 453 1.68 35.25 21.47
N THR A 454 2.70 34.46 21.13
CA THR A 454 3.16 34.31 19.72
C THR A 454 3.52 32.89 19.37
N ILE A 455 3.02 32.41 18.24
CA ILE A 455 3.43 31.17 17.58
C ILE A 455 4.35 31.54 16.41
N LEU A 456 5.45 30.82 16.22
CA LEU A 456 6.17 30.73 14.95
C LEU A 456 5.74 29.47 14.20
N VAL A 457 5.60 29.60 12.88
CA VAL A 457 5.19 28.54 11.99
C VAL A 457 5.87 28.71 10.64
N THR A 458 6.13 27.64 9.96
CA THR A 458 6.55 27.71 8.54
C THR A 458 5.34 27.57 7.64
N LYS A 459 5.35 28.32 6.52
CA LYS A 459 4.32 28.25 5.48
C LYS A 459 5.00 28.03 4.13
N ARG A 460 4.60 26.96 3.46
CA ARG A 460 5.04 26.65 2.09
C ARG A 460 4.01 27.17 1.12
N ASP A 461 4.45 27.91 0.14
CA ASP A 461 3.59 28.41 -0.94
C ASP A 461 3.47 27.41 -2.11
N LYS A 462 2.63 27.72 -3.10
CA LYS A 462 2.40 26.90 -4.29
C LYS A 462 3.65 26.70 -5.15
N ASN A 463 4.65 27.57 -5.05
CA ASN A 463 5.92 27.44 -5.76
C ASN A 463 6.93 26.58 -4.97
N GLY A 464 6.54 26.07 -3.79
CA GLY A 464 7.37 25.24 -2.95
C GLY A 464 8.36 26.00 -2.09
N VAL A 465 8.26 27.35 -1.98
CA VAL A 465 9.08 28.15 -1.08
C VAL A 465 8.51 28.08 0.33
N GLN A 466 9.30 27.60 1.28
CA GLN A 466 8.87 27.50 2.68
C GLN A 466 9.56 28.57 3.55
N SER A 467 8.76 29.48 4.04
CA SER A 467 9.18 30.69 4.74
C SER A 467 8.67 30.72 6.19
N LEU A 468 9.25 31.59 7.00
CA LEU A 468 8.92 31.76 8.43
C LEU A 468 7.82 32.82 8.61
N TYR A 469 6.84 32.48 9.42
CA TYR A 469 5.75 33.38 9.81
C TYR A 469 5.57 33.41 11.33
N LYS A 470 5.06 34.50 11.85
CA LYS A 470 4.56 34.62 13.21
C LYS A 470 3.05 34.82 13.21
N ILE A 471 2.40 34.22 14.18
CA ILE A 471 0.97 34.40 14.45
C ILE A 471 0.82 34.92 15.88
N ASN A 472 0.17 36.05 16.02
CA ASN A 472 -0.15 36.59 17.34
C ASN A 472 -1.41 35.89 17.87
N LEU A 473 -1.39 35.46 19.16
CA LEU A 473 -2.47 34.68 19.75
C LEU A 473 -3.69 35.50 20.11
N SER A 474 -3.53 36.83 20.32
CA SER A 474 -4.62 37.70 20.76
C SER A 474 -5.50 38.16 19.59
N ASP A 475 -4.90 38.62 18.48
CA ASP A 475 -5.58 39.15 17.31
C ASP A 475 -5.58 38.19 16.10
N LYS A 476 -4.92 37.08 16.25
CA LYS A 476 -4.76 36.01 15.20
C LYS A 476 -4.07 36.50 13.92
N LYS A 477 -3.35 37.61 14.01
CA LYS A 477 -2.68 38.21 12.86
C LYS A 477 -1.44 37.43 12.45
N GLU A 478 -1.44 36.96 11.21
CA GLU A 478 -0.26 36.37 10.57
C GLU A 478 0.66 37.45 10.01
N THR A 479 1.96 37.30 10.20
CA THR A 479 2.99 38.23 9.68
C THR A 479 4.18 37.46 9.18
N PHE A 480 4.60 37.76 7.94
CA PHE A 480 5.83 37.20 7.34
C PHE A 480 7.08 37.71 8.06
N ILE A 481 8.04 36.83 8.29
CA ILE A 481 9.37 37.15 8.84
C ILE A 481 10.38 37.08 7.68
N PRO A 482 11.01 38.21 7.29
CA PRO A 482 11.89 38.27 6.13
C PRO A 482 13.29 37.70 6.44
N LEU A 483 13.37 36.43 6.81
CA LEU A 483 14.63 35.71 6.94
C LEU A 483 15.05 35.22 5.55
N ALA A 484 16.25 35.57 5.08
CA ALA A 484 16.74 35.27 3.73
C ALA A 484 17.15 33.80 3.58
N PHE A 485 16.20 32.89 3.82
CA PHE A 485 16.33 31.44 3.70
C PHE A 485 15.11 30.86 3.02
N GLU A 486 15.35 29.93 2.13
CA GLU A 486 14.32 29.06 1.56
C GLU A 486 14.30 27.71 2.29
N GLN A 487 13.18 26.99 2.20
CA GLN A 487 13.02 25.68 2.80
C GLN A 487 13.29 25.66 4.30
N ILE A 488 12.74 26.63 5.05
CA ILE A 488 12.83 26.67 6.51
C ILE A 488 11.91 25.59 7.09
N ARG A 489 12.50 24.62 7.82
CA ARG A 489 11.78 23.43 8.34
C ARG A 489 12.22 23.11 9.77
N PHE A 490 11.43 22.32 10.47
CA PHE A 490 11.74 21.74 11.78
C PHE A 490 12.16 22.77 12.83
N LEU A 491 11.32 23.78 13.06
CA LEU A 491 11.60 24.84 14.04
C LEU A 491 11.80 24.26 15.44
N ARG A 492 12.85 24.76 16.14
CA ARG A 492 13.13 24.46 17.54
C ARG A 492 13.54 25.73 18.29
N LYS A 493 12.80 26.06 19.36
CA LYS A 493 13.19 27.10 20.27
C LYS A 493 14.08 26.51 21.38
N LYS A 494 15.26 27.03 21.60
CA LYS A 494 16.13 26.71 22.71
C LYS A 494 16.61 28.03 23.32
N ASN A 495 16.24 28.31 24.57
CA ASN A 495 16.42 29.60 25.22
C ASN A 495 15.81 30.72 24.35
N GLN A 496 16.59 31.74 23.99
CA GLN A 496 16.19 32.87 23.16
C GLN A 496 16.55 32.68 21.65
N SER A 497 16.95 31.50 21.27
CA SER A 497 17.41 31.21 19.91
C SER A 497 16.41 30.32 19.18
N LEU A 498 16.20 30.62 17.89
CA LEU A 498 15.48 29.75 16.96
C LEU A 498 16.48 28.93 16.14
N TYR A 499 16.35 27.62 16.23
CA TYR A 499 17.03 26.68 15.35
C TYR A 499 16.06 26.18 14.29
N PHE A 500 16.56 25.96 13.08
CA PHE A 500 15.76 25.44 11.97
C PHE A 500 16.66 24.74 10.93
N THR A 501 16.11 23.85 10.11
CA THR A 501 16.85 23.37 8.95
C THR A 501 16.52 24.21 7.72
N SER A 502 17.50 24.33 6.82
CA SER A 502 17.32 24.92 5.50
C SER A 502 18.28 24.27 4.50
N SER A 503 17.86 24.20 3.24
CA SER A 503 18.68 23.74 2.13
C SER A 503 19.34 24.88 1.35
N LYS A 504 19.58 26.03 1.97
CA LYS A 504 20.18 27.25 1.35
C LYS A 504 21.46 26.95 0.57
N ASN A 505 22.26 26.01 1.05
CA ASN A 505 23.49 25.61 0.36
C ASN A 505 23.33 24.35 -0.53
N GLY A 506 22.09 23.90 -0.80
CA GLY A 506 21.77 22.71 -1.57
C GLY A 506 21.68 21.39 -0.76
N ALA A 507 22.06 21.42 0.52
CA ALA A 507 21.88 20.31 1.47
C ALA A 507 21.18 20.83 2.74
N HIS A 508 20.27 20.04 3.33
CA HIS A 508 19.61 20.44 4.56
C HIS A 508 20.60 20.47 5.72
N ASN A 509 20.85 21.67 6.26
CA ASN A 509 21.68 21.91 7.42
C ASN A 509 20.91 22.67 8.51
N VAL A 510 21.35 22.57 9.75
CA VAL A 510 20.80 23.34 10.85
C VAL A 510 21.43 24.72 10.90
N TYR A 511 20.60 25.71 11.06
CA TYR A 511 20.94 27.12 11.24
C TYR A 511 20.37 27.65 12.57
N VAL A 512 20.96 28.71 13.09
CA VAL A 512 20.52 29.39 14.32
C VAL A 512 20.38 30.89 14.07
N THR A 513 19.31 31.47 14.63
CA THR A 513 19.07 32.91 14.67
C THR A 513 18.62 33.33 16.06
N THR A 514 19.06 34.52 16.49
CA THR A 514 18.64 35.16 17.76
C THR A 514 17.81 36.42 17.52
N ASP A 515 17.86 36.98 16.33
CA ASP A 515 17.22 38.24 15.94
C ASP A 515 16.09 38.08 14.93
N LEU A 516 15.87 36.83 14.41
CA LEU A 516 14.93 36.49 13.34
C LEU A 516 15.17 37.27 12.03
N LYS A 517 16.38 37.85 11.83
CA LYS A 517 16.79 38.59 10.65
C LYS A 517 17.97 37.94 9.94
N THR A 518 18.93 37.51 10.73
CA THR A 518 20.14 36.85 10.25
C THR A 518 20.28 35.48 10.90
N ALA A 519 20.86 34.52 10.18
CA ALA A 519 21.11 33.17 10.73
C ALA A 519 22.47 32.67 10.32
N ALA A 520 23.10 31.93 11.24
CA ALA A 520 24.40 31.28 11.02
C ALA A 520 24.25 29.76 10.94
N PRO A 521 25.05 29.06 10.11
CA PRO A 521 25.02 27.61 10.05
C PRO A 521 25.60 27.01 11.35
N VAL A 522 24.98 25.92 11.80
CA VAL A 522 25.40 25.11 12.95
C VAL A 522 26.07 23.81 12.49
N THR A 523 25.61 23.27 11.38
CA THR A 523 26.12 22.00 10.80
C THR A 523 26.57 22.19 9.36
N ASN A 524 27.44 21.32 8.90
CA ASN A 524 27.71 21.06 7.48
C ASN A 524 27.62 19.54 7.25
N THR A 525 26.66 19.10 6.44
CA THR A 525 26.38 17.67 6.21
C THR A 525 26.49 17.31 4.73
N LEU A 526 26.86 16.08 4.46
CA LEU A 526 26.99 15.56 3.09
C LEU A 526 25.64 15.11 2.50
N THR A 527 24.75 14.54 3.35
CA THR A 527 23.48 13.96 2.93
C THR A 527 22.24 14.66 3.49
N GLY A 528 22.44 15.71 4.29
CA GLY A 528 21.36 16.52 4.86
C GLY A 528 20.73 15.98 6.14
N ILE A 529 20.12 16.88 6.91
CA ILE A 529 19.43 16.62 8.16
C ILE A 529 17.92 16.66 7.93
N TRP A 530 17.23 15.57 8.24
CA TRP A 530 15.80 15.36 7.98
C TRP A 530 14.90 15.51 9.22
N SER A 531 15.48 15.61 10.37
CA SER A 531 14.89 16.08 11.62
C SER A 531 16.00 16.13 12.67
N TYR A 532 15.81 16.90 13.73
CA TYR A 532 16.84 17.03 14.74
C TYR A 532 16.28 17.54 16.06
N ASP A 533 17.08 17.46 17.11
CA ASP A 533 16.97 18.24 18.34
C ASP A 533 18.35 18.54 18.94
N ILE A 534 18.42 19.56 19.80
CA ILE A 534 19.66 20.13 20.32
C ILE A 534 19.61 20.24 21.85
N ASP A 535 20.70 19.85 22.50
CA ASP A 535 21.02 20.23 23.87
C ASP A 535 22.10 21.33 23.82
N VAL A 536 21.67 22.57 24.03
CA VAL A 536 22.54 23.74 23.94
C VAL A 536 23.56 23.77 25.08
N GLU A 537 23.19 23.27 26.28
CA GLU A 537 24.08 23.26 27.46
C GLU A 537 25.28 22.32 27.25
N LYS A 538 25.04 21.22 26.55
CA LYS A 538 26.07 20.21 26.22
C LYS A 538 26.73 20.42 24.86
N ASN A 539 26.34 21.45 24.11
CA ASN A 539 26.73 21.67 22.72
C ASN A 539 26.57 20.42 21.85
N LYS A 540 25.46 19.72 21.98
CA LYS A 540 25.22 18.43 21.33
C LYS A 540 23.95 18.44 20.51
N ILE A 541 24.04 17.88 19.31
CA ILE A 541 22.90 17.66 18.40
C ILE A 541 22.63 16.17 18.21
N TRP A 542 21.36 15.81 18.12
CA TRP A 542 20.89 14.54 17.59
C TRP A 542 20.11 14.82 16.32
N ALA A 543 20.46 14.15 15.24
CA ALA A 543 19.91 14.40 13.91
C ALA A 543 19.60 13.11 13.19
N THR A 544 18.56 13.12 12.39
CA THR A 544 18.27 12.08 11.40
C THR A 544 19.06 12.37 10.14
N LEU A 545 19.98 11.49 9.80
CA LEU A 545 20.77 11.55 8.57
C LEU A 545 20.31 10.46 7.59
N MET A 546 20.44 10.76 6.30
CA MET A 546 20.23 9.78 5.25
C MET A 546 21.54 9.04 4.95
N THR A 547 21.46 7.73 4.85
CA THR A 547 22.56 6.83 4.45
C THR A 547 22.11 5.97 3.25
N GLY A 548 23.01 5.26 2.61
CA GLY A 548 22.67 4.29 1.56
C GLY A 548 21.88 3.07 2.05
N HIS A 549 21.59 3.00 3.35
CA HIS A 549 20.77 1.96 3.98
C HIS A 549 19.46 2.46 4.59
N GLY A 550 19.22 3.77 4.55
CA GLY A 550 18.03 4.39 5.14
C GLY A 550 18.37 5.50 6.12
N TYR A 551 17.45 5.77 7.06
CA TYR A 551 17.60 6.84 8.04
C TYR A 551 18.23 6.36 9.33
N HIS A 552 19.20 7.17 9.82
CA HIS A 552 19.85 6.91 11.09
C HIS A 552 19.82 8.13 11.99
N VAL A 553 19.44 7.94 13.24
CA VAL A 553 19.65 8.95 14.28
C VAL A 553 21.11 8.92 14.68
N SER A 554 21.76 10.06 14.51
CA SER A 554 23.20 10.26 14.77
C SER A 554 23.38 11.43 15.72
N THR A 555 24.55 11.52 16.35
CA THR A 555 24.87 12.60 17.27
C THR A 555 26.22 13.22 16.94
N ALA A 556 26.34 14.53 17.15
CA ALA A 556 27.60 15.28 17.01
C ALA A 556 27.71 16.37 18.08
N GLU A 557 28.94 16.83 18.33
CA GLU A 557 29.17 18.07 19.00
C GLU A 557 28.99 19.22 18.00
N ILE A 558 28.42 20.30 18.44
CA ILE A 558 28.17 21.49 17.61
C ILE A 558 28.84 22.72 18.15
N SER A 559 29.31 23.56 17.23
CA SER A 559 29.74 24.92 17.52
C SER A 559 29.18 25.84 16.45
N SER A 560 28.80 27.05 16.79
CA SER A 560 28.39 28.04 15.80
C SER A 560 29.53 28.30 14.82
N ARG A 561 29.21 28.16 13.50
CA ARG A 561 30.14 28.43 12.43
C ARG A 561 30.06 29.89 12.01
N LYS A 562 31.18 30.50 11.72
CA LYS A 562 31.24 31.92 11.30
C LYS A 562 31.14 32.09 9.79
N ASN A 563 31.40 31.06 8.99
CA ASN A 563 31.52 31.13 7.55
C ASN A 563 30.30 30.48 6.89
N ASP A 564 29.92 31.01 5.73
CA ASP A 564 28.91 30.41 4.85
C ASP A 564 29.35 29.01 4.39
N LEU A 565 28.37 28.14 4.21
CA LEU A 565 28.61 26.79 3.72
C LEU A 565 28.86 26.78 2.20
N PRO A 566 29.65 25.84 1.68
CA PRO A 566 29.77 25.63 0.23
C PRO A 566 28.43 25.34 -0.43
N VAL A 567 28.10 26.06 -1.50
CA VAL A 567 26.84 25.88 -2.22
C VAL A 567 27.00 24.79 -3.27
N ILE A 568 26.06 23.85 -3.32
CA ILE A 568 25.90 22.85 -4.38
C ILE A 568 24.63 23.13 -5.17
N GLU A 569 24.64 22.74 -6.44
CA GLU A 569 23.52 22.93 -7.35
C GLU A 569 22.97 21.59 -7.82
N ASN A 570 21.67 21.57 -8.11
CA ASN A 570 21.03 20.48 -8.81
C ASN A 570 21.05 20.77 -10.32
N GLU A 571 21.63 19.86 -11.12
CA GLU A 571 21.65 20.04 -12.58
C GLU A 571 20.27 19.98 -13.24
N ILE A 572 19.30 19.33 -12.59
CA ILE A 572 17.91 19.26 -13.08
C ILE A 572 17.29 20.65 -13.09
N ASP A 573 17.58 21.51 -12.10
CA ASP A 573 17.06 22.88 -12.04
C ASP A 573 17.48 23.72 -13.25
N LYS A 574 18.57 23.35 -13.90
CA LYS A 574 19.08 24.05 -15.10
C LYS A 574 18.36 23.63 -16.38
N ARG A 575 17.71 22.47 -16.41
CA ARG A 575 17.07 21.91 -17.62
C ARG A 575 15.68 22.47 -17.89
N TYR A 576 14.94 22.80 -16.85
CA TYR A 576 13.55 23.16 -16.98
C TYR A 576 13.27 24.59 -16.54
N THR A 577 12.75 25.40 -17.49
CA THR A 577 12.13 26.67 -17.15
C THR A 577 10.64 26.45 -17.01
N PHE A 578 10.18 26.26 -15.77
CA PHE A 578 8.75 26.17 -15.51
C PHE A 578 8.07 27.49 -15.87
N LYS A 579 7.04 27.41 -16.70
CA LYS A 579 6.12 28.51 -16.96
C LYS A 579 4.73 28.09 -16.53
N ASP A 580 4.15 28.85 -15.61
CA ASP A 580 2.79 28.59 -15.21
C ASP A 580 1.82 28.84 -16.36
N THR A 581 0.97 27.86 -16.66
CA THR A 581 -0.10 28.03 -17.65
C THR A 581 -1.26 28.79 -17.02
N PRO A 582 -1.99 29.62 -17.78
CA PRO A 582 -3.19 30.27 -17.27
C PRO A 582 -4.17 29.26 -16.68
N ASP A 583 -4.86 29.65 -15.63
CA ASP A 583 -5.89 28.80 -15.05
C ASP A 583 -7.06 28.63 -16.01
N PRO A 584 -7.62 27.42 -16.14
CA PRO A 584 -8.80 27.18 -16.97
C PRO A 584 -9.98 28.02 -16.48
N LYS A 585 -10.88 28.41 -17.40
CA LYS A 585 -12.07 29.18 -17.07
C LYS A 585 -13.00 28.34 -16.18
N ALA A 586 -13.39 28.89 -15.03
CA ALA A 586 -14.09 28.18 -13.95
C ALA A 586 -15.62 28.30 -14.02
N ASN A 587 -16.24 28.01 -15.15
CA ASN A 587 -17.71 27.89 -15.22
C ASN A 587 -18.04 26.40 -15.43
N TYR A 588 -18.10 25.66 -14.33
CA TYR A 588 -18.43 24.24 -14.37
C TYR A 588 -19.84 23.99 -13.83
N GLU A 589 -20.51 23.00 -14.40
CA GLU A 589 -21.82 22.58 -13.95
C GLU A 589 -21.73 21.69 -12.73
N LEU A 590 -22.46 22.06 -11.66
CA LEU A 590 -22.53 21.29 -10.43
C LEU A 590 -23.81 20.42 -10.44
N ASN A 591 -23.64 19.12 -10.30
CA ASN A 591 -24.71 18.13 -10.28
C ASN A 591 -24.66 17.24 -9.03
N ASP A 592 -25.78 16.58 -8.75
CA ASP A 592 -25.79 15.49 -7.79
C ASP A 592 -25.07 14.28 -8.37
N TYR A 593 -24.40 13.52 -7.50
CA TYR A 593 -23.74 12.29 -7.91
C TYR A 593 -24.78 11.18 -8.18
N GLU A 594 -24.66 10.55 -9.35
CA GLU A 594 -25.42 9.37 -9.73
C GLU A 594 -24.47 8.21 -10.07
N SER A 595 -24.64 7.05 -9.45
CA SER A 595 -23.81 5.87 -9.69
C SER A 595 -24.11 5.11 -10.97
N THR A 596 -25.36 5.19 -11.47
CA THR A 596 -25.84 4.39 -12.62
C THR A 596 -24.98 4.47 -13.89
N PRO A 597 -24.49 5.66 -14.32
CA PRO A 597 -23.67 5.76 -15.55
C PRO A 597 -22.37 4.97 -15.50
N TYR A 598 -21.83 4.71 -14.30
CA TYR A 598 -20.55 4.03 -14.10
C TYR A 598 -20.69 2.51 -13.99
N LEU A 599 -21.90 1.97 -13.87
CA LEU A 599 -22.14 0.53 -13.66
C LEU A 599 -22.20 -0.29 -14.95
N LEU A 600 -22.15 0.35 -16.12
CA LEU A 600 -22.12 -0.39 -17.38
C LEU A 600 -20.83 -1.20 -17.50
N PRO A 601 -20.89 -2.46 -17.98
CA PRO A 601 -19.69 -3.24 -18.27
C PRO A 601 -18.80 -2.51 -19.28
N ARG A 602 -17.54 -2.31 -18.92
CA ARG A 602 -16.55 -1.58 -19.73
C ARG A 602 -15.47 -2.47 -20.33
N TYR A 603 -15.43 -3.73 -19.90
CA TYR A 603 -14.50 -4.73 -20.38
C TYR A 603 -15.02 -6.12 -20.07
N TRP A 604 -14.43 -7.12 -20.70
CA TRP A 604 -14.58 -8.50 -20.32
C TRP A 604 -13.33 -9.31 -20.67
N ILE A 605 -13.03 -10.29 -19.84
CA ILE A 605 -11.84 -11.13 -19.98
C ILE A 605 -12.25 -12.49 -20.49
N PRO A 606 -11.80 -12.88 -21.71
CA PRO A 606 -11.98 -14.24 -22.17
C PRO A 606 -10.96 -15.17 -21.53
N TYR A 607 -11.36 -16.40 -21.29
CA TYR A 607 -10.46 -17.46 -20.88
C TYR A 607 -10.81 -18.74 -21.61
N ILE A 608 -9.78 -19.42 -22.11
CA ILE A 608 -9.91 -20.68 -22.85
C ILE A 608 -8.95 -21.68 -22.23
N ALA A 609 -9.46 -22.85 -21.86
CA ALA A 609 -8.68 -23.96 -21.31
C ALA A 609 -9.19 -25.30 -21.83
N THR A 610 -8.45 -26.33 -21.55
CA THR A 610 -8.97 -27.71 -21.72
C THR A 610 -10.04 -27.96 -20.66
N SER A 611 -11.09 -28.68 -21.01
CA SER A 611 -12.15 -29.08 -20.08
C SER A 611 -11.62 -29.97 -18.95
N THR A 612 -12.39 -30.12 -17.89
CA THR A 612 -12.04 -30.98 -16.74
C THR A 612 -11.83 -32.44 -17.14
N SER A 613 -12.51 -32.94 -18.17
CA SER A 613 -12.34 -34.26 -18.74
C SER A 613 -11.14 -34.39 -19.70
N ALA A 614 -10.53 -33.26 -20.09
CA ALA A 614 -9.52 -33.15 -21.13
C ALA A 614 -9.99 -33.56 -22.57
N ALA A 615 -11.27 -33.80 -22.74
CA ALA A 615 -11.84 -34.18 -24.03
C ALA A 615 -12.47 -32.99 -24.79
N GLY A 616 -12.64 -31.87 -24.14
CA GLY A 616 -13.25 -30.66 -24.69
C GLY A 616 -12.52 -29.37 -24.33
N VAL A 617 -13.19 -28.26 -24.61
CA VAL A 617 -12.72 -26.90 -24.32
C VAL A 617 -13.62 -26.25 -23.26
N TYR A 618 -13.00 -25.64 -22.27
CA TYR A 618 -13.64 -24.79 -21.31
C TYR A 618 -13.49 -23.32 -21.76
N LEU A 619 -14.62 -22.71 -22.04
CA LEU A 619 -14.71 -21.29 -22.44
C LEU A 619 -15.26 -20.48 -21.26
N GLN A 620 -14.70 -19.33 -20.99
CA GLN A 620 -15.19 -18.43 -19.95
C GLN A 620 -15.12 -16.99 -20.42
N ALA A 621 -16.10 -16.21 -20.00
CA ALA A 621 -16.09 -14.75 -20.09
C ALA A 621 -16.39 -14.14 -18.72
N GLN A 622 -15.61 -13.13 -18.35
CA GLN A 622 -15.73 -12.49 -17.05
C GLN A 622 -15.71 -10.97 -17.18
N THR A 623 -16.56 -10.30 -16.43
CA THR A 623 -16.55 -8.85 -16.27
C THR A 623 -16.82 -8.48 -14.81
N SER A 624 -16.35 -7.32 -14.39
CA SER A 624 -16.75 -6.71 -13.13
C SER A 624 -16.87 -5.19 -13.30
N GLY A 625 -17.59 -4.55 -12.43
CA GLY A 625 -17.71 -3.10 -12.41
C GLY A 625 -18.07 -2.59 -11.03
N GLN A 626 -17.75 -1.32 -10.85
CA GLN A 626 -18.09 -0.56 -9.64
C GLN A 626 -18.30 0.90 -10.01
N ASP A 627 -19.10 1.61 -9.22
CA ASP A 627 -19.14 3.05 -9.28
C ASP A 627 -17.90 3.68 -8.63
N PRO A 628 -17.53 4.94 -8.93
CA PRO A 628 -16.31 5.58 -8.42
C PRO A 628 -16.15 5.59 -6.89
N LEU A 629 -17.27 5.56 -6.16
CA LEU A 629 -17.30 5.59 -4.69
C LEU A 629 -17.31 4.19 -4.06
N GLY A 630 -17.39 3.11 -4.89
CA GLY A 630 -17.50 1.74 -4.40
C GLY A 630 -18.82 1.43 -3.68
N ILE A 631 -19.86 2.24 -3.92
CA ILE A 631 -21.20 2.02 -3.34
C ILE A 631 -21.87 0.82 -3.97
N HIS A 632 -21.74 0.68 -5.27
CA HIS A 632 -22.26 -0.43 -6.06
C HIS A 632 -21.11 -1.19 -6.71
N GLN A 633 -21.08 -2.49 -6.50
CA GLN A 633 -20.07 -3.37 -7.09
C GLN A 633 -20.75 -4.62 -7.63
N TYR A 634 -20.33 -5.07 -8.79
CA TYR A 634 -20.80 -6.34 -9.35
C TYR A 634 -19.67 -7.11 -10.00
N SER A 635 -19.92 -8.40 -10.14
CA SER A 635 -19.04 -9.34 -10.81
C SER A 635 -19.87 -10.40 -11.49
N LEU A 636 -19.56 -10.68 -12.75
CA LEU A 636 -20.25 -11.65 -13.57
C LEU A 636 -19.24 -12.54 -14.29
N LEU A 637 -19.46 -13.84 -14.23
CA LEU A 637 -18.70 -14.84 -14.95
C LEU A 637 -19.68 -15.80 -15.62
N ALA A 638 -19.51 -16.04 -16.91
CA ALA A 638 -20.20 -17.05 -17.65
C ALA A 638 -19.20 -18.05 -18.22
N SER A 639 -19.51 -19.33 -18.18
CA SER A 639 -18.66 -20.37 -18.75
C SER A 639 -19.46 -21.40 -19.55
N PHE A 640 -18.76 -22.08 -20.45
CA PHE A 640 -19.29 -23.18 -21.23
C PHE A 640 -18.23 -24.26 -21.41
N GLU A 641 -18.59 -25.48 -21.12
CA GLU A 641 -17.72 -26.65 -21.25
C GLU A 641 -18.25 -27.54 -22.37
N THR A 642 -17.47 -27.66 -23.43
CA THR A 642 -17.97 -28.21 -24.74
C THR A 642 -18.21 -29.72 -24.71
N ASP A 643 -17.46 -30.47 -23.94
CA ASP A 643 -17.55 -31.93 -23.85
C ASP A 643 -18.75 -32.41 -23.05
N ILE A 644 -19.19 -31.64 -22.08
CA ILE A 644 -20.39 -31.95 -21.31
C ILE A 644 -21.62 -31.14 -21.73
N GLY A 645 -21.45 -30.17 -22.63
CA GLY A 645 -22.54 -29.31 -23.12
C GLY A 645 -23.21 -28.45 -22.01
N LYS A 646 -22.47 -28.10 -20.96
CA LYS A 646 -23.03 -27.38 -19.80
C LYS A 646 -22.53 -25.96 -19.72
N THR A 647 -23.43 -25.06 -19.31
CA THR A 647 -23.12 -23.69 -18.97
C THR A 647 -22.91 -23.52 -17.47
N GLY A 648 -21.95 -22.69 -17.09
CA GLY A 648 -21.75 -22.21 -15.72
C GLY A 648 -22.00 -20.71 -15.63
N PHE A 649 -22.37 -20.23 -14.47
CA PHE A 649 -22.58 -18.83 -14.18
C PHE A 649 -22.20 -18.51 -12.74
N ILE A 650 -21.49 -17.41 -12.54
CA ILE A 650 -21.28 -16.85 -11.19
C ILE A 650 -21.55 -15.36 -11.27
N GLY A 651 -22.46 -14.89 -10.45
CA GLY A 651 -22.78 -13.47 -10.36
C GLY A 651 -22.83 -13.02 -8.91
N SER A 652 -22.32 -11.84 -8.64
CA SER A 652 -22.49 -11.18 -7.36
C SER A 652 -22.72 -9.68 -7.55
N TYR A 653 -23.49 -9.12 -6.65
CA TYR A 653 -23.75 -7.69 -6.56
C TYR A 653 -23.74 -7.27 -5.09
N THR A 654 -22.97 -6.24 -4.77
CA THR A 654 -22.89 -5.64 -3.45
C THR A 654 -23.39 -4.22 -3.51
N ASN A 655 -24.27 -3.86 -2.60
CA ASN A 655 -24.77 -2.50 -2.41
C ASN A 655 -24.38 -2.00 -1.02
N SER A 656 -23.62 -0.92 -1.00
CA SER A 656 -23.11 -0.26 0.21
C SER A 656 -23.79 1.09 0.48
N ALA A 657 -24.85 1.45 -0.26
CA ALA A 657 -25.60 2.68 -0.05
C ALA A 657 -26.37 2.69 1.30
N TRP A 658 -26.59 1.53 1.88
CA TRP A 658 -27.32 1.37 3.13
C TRP A 658 -26.38 1.36 4.32
N VAL A 659 -26.89 1.71 5.50
CA VAL A 659 -26.12 1.66 6.76
C VAL A 659 -25.48 0.28 6.98
N VAL A 660 -26.23 -0.77 6.62
CA VAL A 660 -25.71 -2.12 6.55
C VAL A 660 -25.67 -2.54 5.08
N PRO A 661 -24.49 -2.73 4.48
CA PRO A 661 -24.35 -3.24 3.14
C PRO A 661 -25.03 -4.58 2.95
N PHE A 662 -25.52 -4.85 1.75
CA PHE A 662 -26.03 -6.16 1.40
C PHE A 662 -25.37 -6.71 0.14
N GLN A 663 -25.32 -8.02 0.03
CA GLN A 663 -24.82 -8.74 -1.13
C GLN A 663 -25.85 -9.75 -1.62
N ILE A 664 -26.01 -9.82 -2.93
CA ILE A 664 -26.78 -10.84 -3.62
C ILE A 664 -25.82 -11.61 -4.52
N GLY A 665 -25.95 -12.93 -4.56
CA GLY A 665 -25.14 -13.75 -5.45
C GLY A 665 -25.87 -14.96 -5.96
N SER A 666 -25.40 -15.46 -7.11
CA SER A 666 -25.87 -16.70 -7.72
C SER A 666 -24.71 -17.45 -8.34
N VAL A 667 -24.72 -18.76 -8.20
CA VAL A 667 -23.69 -19.66 -8.71
C VAL A 667 -24.36 -20.84 -9.41
N VAL A 668 -23.92 -21.14 -10.61
CA VAL A 668 -24.21 -22.36 -11.34
C VAL A 668 -22.88 -23.00 -11.70
N GLN A 669 -22.59 -24.15 -11.11
CA GLN A 669 -21.34 -24.88 -11.31
C GLN A 669 -21.61 -26.31 -11.73
N ASN A 670 -20.77 -26.84 -12.61
CA ASN A 670 -20.77 -28.23 -13.04
C ASN A 670 -19.44 -28.87 -12.62
N GLN A 671 -19.49 -30.05 -12.01
CA GLN A 671 -18.31 -30.81 -11.63
C GLN A 671 -18.44 -32.24 -12.16
N THR A 672 -17.40 -32.74 -12.81
CA THR A 672 -17.30 -34.13 -13.25
C THR A 672 -16.52 -34.96 -12.22
N PHE A 673 -17.02 -36.15 -11.90
CA PHE A 673 -16.38 -37.07 -10.96
C PHE A 673 -16.01 -38.38 -11.67
N GLY A 674 -14.71 -38.50 -12.00
CA GLY A 674 -14.13 -39.74 -12.58
C GLY A 674 -14.51 -40.01 -14.04
N ASP A 675 -15.76 -39.84 -14.44
CA ASP A 675 -16.27 -40.02 -15.80
C ASP A 675 -17.05 -38.77 -16.25
N ILE A 676 -16.98 -38.44 -17.51
CA ILE A 676 -17.71 -37.34 -18.17
C ILE A 676 -19.24 -37.43 -17.98
N ASN A 677 -19.76 -38.67 -17.79
CA ASN A 677 -21.18 -38.89 -17.56
C ASN A 677 -21.61 -38.64 -16.09
N ASN A 678 -20.66 -38.49 -15.19
CA ASN A 678 -20.93 -38.26 -13.76
C ASN A 678 -20.83 -36.75 -13.44
N ILE A 679 -21.79 -35.98 -13.91
CA ILE A 679 -21.86 -34.54 -13.71
C ILE A 679 -22.70 -34.25 -12.47
N VAL A 680 -22.14 -33.45 -11.56
CA VAL A 680 -22.90 -32.81 -10.48
C VAL A 680 -23.09 -31.34 -10.87
N GLU A 681 -24.30 -30.94 -11.06
CA GLU A 681 -24.70 -29.54 -11.28
C GLU A 681 -25.18 -28.97 -9.96
N THR A 682 -24.55 -27.89 -9.51
CA THR A 682 -24.95 -27.15 -8.30
C THR A 682 -25.40 -25.76 -8.71
N LYS A 683 -26.61 -25.38 -8.32
CA LYS A 683 -27.16 -24.04 -8.45
C LYS A 683 -27.39 -23.47 -7.08
N SER A 684 -26.84 -22.32 -6.78
CA SER A 684 -27.10 -21.63 -5.52
C SER A 684 -27.37 -20.15 -5.74
N ALA A 685 -28.19 -19.61 -4.86
CA ALA A 685 -28.41 -18.18 -4.76
C ALA A 685 -28.44 -17.79 -3.29
N TYR A 686 -27.99 -16.58 -3.00
CA TYR A 686 -27.97 -16.06 -1.65
C TYR A 686 -28.21 -14.56 -1.61
N VAL A 687 -28.74 -14.10 -0.49
CA VAL A 687 -28.77 -12.70 -0.09
C VAL A 687 -28.27 -12.59 1.34
N GLY A 688 -27.37 -11.66 1.60
CA GLY A 688 -26.79 -11.49 2.92
C GLY A 688 -26.52 -10.02 3.26
N LEU A 689 -26.71 -9.67 4.50
CA LEU A 689 -26.32 -8.40 5.11
C LEU A 689 -24.86 -8.50 5.56
N LEU A 690 -24.07 -7.43 5.37
CA LEU A 690 -22.65 -7.34 5.60
C LEU A 690 -22.30 -6.21 6.59
N PRO A 691 -22.73 -6.27 7.87
CA PRO A 691 -22.22 -5.32 8.85
C PRO A 691 -20.73 -5.59 9.09
N ASP A 692 -19.89 -4.56 8.86
CA ASP A 692 -18.44 -4.65 9.01
C ASP A 692 -17.91 -3.68 10.08
N MET A 693 -16.86 -4.09 10.77
CA MET A 693 -16.13 -3.26 11.73
C MET A 693 -14.65 -3.33 11.40
N PHE A 694 -14.04 -2.18 11.08
CA PHE A 694 -12.61 -2.09 10.79
C PHE A 694 -11.84 -1.51 11.97
N GLN A 695 -10.68 -2.06 12.23
CA GLN A 695 -9.65 -1.49 13.13
C GLN A 695 -8.31 -1.53 12.39
N THR A 696 -7.33 -0.76 12.83
CA THR A 696 -6.06 -0.58 12.14
C THR A 696 -5.37 -1.89 11.72
N ASN A 697 -5.42 -2.93 12.58
CA ASN A 697 -4.80 -4.23 12.35
C ASN A 697 -5.77 -5.40 12.53
N LYS A 698 -7.05 -5.11 12.68
CA LYS A 698 -8.07 -6.11 13.02
C LYS A 698 -9.29 -5.89 12.17
N ASN A 699 -9.68 -6.91 11.45
CA ASN A 699 -10.91 -6.91 10.68
C ASN A 699 -11.88 -7.90 11.30
N LEU A 700 -13.06 -7.43 11.67
CA LEU A 700 -14.20 -8.27 12.03
C LEU A 700 -15.25 -8.15 10.93
N ILE A 701 -15.43 -9.21 10.17
CA ILE A 701 -16.42 -9.32 9.13
C ILE A 701 -17.57 -10.18 9.67
N PHE A 702 -18.77 -9.71 9.51
CA PHE A 702 -19.97 -10.45 9.90
C PHE A 702 -20.95 -10.48 8.72
N GLN A 703 -21.56 -11.62 8.46
CA GLN A 703 -22.58 -11.76 7.44
C GLN A 703 -23.73 -12.61 7.97
N ILE A 704 -24.94 -12.15 7.74
CA ILE A 704 -26.18 -12.90 8.00
C ILE A 704 -27.04 -12.90 6.75
N GLY A 705 -27.56 -14.05 6.37
CA GLY A 705 -28.32 -14.14 5.13
C GLY A 705 -29.15 -15.40 5.02
N VAL A 706 -29.74 -15.53 3.84
CA VAL A 706 -30.49 -16.69 3.41
C VAL A 706 -29.91 -17.20 2.11
N LYS A 707 -29.78 -18.49 1.96
CA LYS A 707 -29.37 -19.17 0.73
C LYS A 707 -30.35 -20.22 0.29
N THR A 708 -30.33 -20.50 -1.00
CA THR A 708 -30.92 -21.70 -1.59
C THR A 708 -29.86 -22.43 -2.40
N GLU A 709 -29.91 -23.75 -2.39
CA GLU A 709 -28.97 -24.60 -3.12
C GLU A 709 -29.70 -25.80 -3.71
N GLU A 710 -29.56 -25.97 -5.00
CA GLU A 710 -30.06 -27.08 -5.78
C GLU A 710 -28.89 -27.92 -6.28
N THR A 711 -28.89 -29.22 -6.04
CA THR A 711 -27.88 -30.13 -6.56
C THR A 711 -28.55 -31.23 -7.38
N VAL A 712 -28.10 -31.35 -8.64
CA VAL A 712 -28.54 -32.38 -9.58
C VAL A 712 -27.39 -33.33 -9.85
N TYR A 713 -27.57 -34.61 -9.55
CA TYR A 713 -26.60 -35.66 -9.85
C TYR A 713 -27.31 -36.88 -10.39
N LEU A 714 -27.05 -37.22 -11.65
CA LEU A 714 -27.83 -38.27 -12.39
C LEU A 714 -29.33 -38.00 -12.29
N ALA A 715 -30.09 -38.97 -11.74
CA ALA A 715 -31.54 -38.85 -11.51
C ALA A 715 -31.91 -38.24 -10.15
N ASN A 716 -30.94 -37.99 -9.31
CA ASN A 716 -31.16 -37.41 -7.98
C ASN A 716 -31.16 -35.89 -8.04
N HIS A 717 -32.24 -35.30 -7.64
CA HIS A 717 -32.44 -33.88 -7.56
C HIS A 717 -32.80 -33.51 -6.10
N THR A 718 -31.92 -32.69 -5.47
CA THR A 718 -32.11 -32.24 -4.10
C THR A 718 -32.09 -30.73 -4.06
N GLN A 719 -32.94 -30.13 -3.25
CA GLN A 719 -32.97 -28.69 -3.04
C GLN A 719 -33.10 -28.34 -1.57
N HIS A 720 -32.29 -27.39 -1.12
CA HIS A 720 -32.30 -26.89 0.25
C HIS A 720 -32.38 -25.36 0.23
N TRP A 721 -32.95 -24.82 1.28
CA TRP A 721 -32.87 -23.39 1.55
C TRP A 721 -32.72 -23.13 3.04
N GLY A 722 -32.21 -21.99 3.44
CA GLY A 722 -32.20 -21.65 4.85
C GLY A 722 -31.24 -20.47 5.18
N PRO A 723 -31.34 -20.05 6.44
CA PRO A 723 -30.50 -18.97 6.95
C PRO A 723 -29.07 -19.47 7.19
N TYR A 724 -28.14 -18.52 7.06
CA TYR A 724 -26.77 -18.70 7.51
C TYR A 724 -26.26 -17.47 8.24
N VAL A 725 -25.32 -17.69 9.13
CA VAL A 725 -24.53 -16.64 9.77
C VAL A 725 -23.07 -17.02 9.66
N GLN A 726 -22.24 -16.05 9.31
CA GLN A 726 -20.77 -16.24 9.31
C GLN A 726 -20.07 -15.03 9.88
N THR A 727 -18.94 -15.30 10.50
CA THR A 727 -18.04 -14.25 11.00
C THR A 727 -16.60 -14.63 10.72
N ALA A 728 -15.79 -13.63 10.40
CA ALA A 728 -14.35 -13.76 10.28
C ALA A 728 -13.67 -12.64 11.08
N TYR A 729 -12.68 -13.02 11.85
CA TYR A 729 -11.81 -12.08 12.57
C TYR A 729 -10.38 -12.29 12.12
N ILE A 730 -9.68 -11.19 11.79
CA ILE A 730 -8.31 -11.20 11.30
C ILE A 730 -7.50 -10.20 12.12
N ASP A 731 -6.46 -10.69 12.79
CA ASP A 731 -5.50 -9.90 13.58
C ASP A 731 -4.06 -10.35 13.24
N TYR A 732 -3.75 -10.41 11.96
CA TYR A 732 -2.41 -10.63 11.46
C TYR A 732 -2.17 -9.85 10.18
N THR A 733 -0.93 -9.47 9.94
CA THR A 733 -0.50 -8.78 8.72
C THR A 733 0.84 -9.35 8.28
N GLN A 734 1.11 -9.26 7.00
CA GLN A 734 2.41 -9.56 6.42
C GLN A 734 2.94 -8.31 5.72
N ASN A 735 4.23 -8.06 5.84
CA ASN A 735 4.92 -6.99 5.13
C ASN A 735 6.06 -7.55 4.26
N ILE A 736 6.73 -6.68 3.50
CA ILE A 736 7.76 -7.06 2.52
C ILE A 736 8.99 -7.74 3.14
N PHE A 737 9.26 -7.53 4.43
CA PHE A 737 10.39 -8.15 5.13
C PHE A 737 10.13 -9.60 5.50
N GLN A 738 8.88 -9.99 5.60
CA GLN A 738 8.44 -11.25 6.15
C GLN A 738 8.20 -12.29 5.07
N ILE A 739 8.58 -13.53 5.34
CA ILE A 739 8.27 -14.67 4.46
C ILE A 739 6.82 -15.16 4.66
N SER A 740 6.20 -14.79 5.77
CA SER A 740 4.84 -15.15 6.21
C SER A 740 4.44 -14.19 7.32
N PRO A 741 3.17 -14.02 7.66
CA PRO A 741 2.80 -13.37 8.91
C PRO A 741 3.59 -13.97 10.08
N GLU A 742 4.13 -13.13 10.97
CA GLU A 742 5.00 -13.55 12.06
C GLU A 742 4.27 -13.65 13.39
N LYS A 743 3.17 -12.93 13.53
CA LYS A 743 2.37 -12.88 14.77
C LYS A 743 0.91 -12.63 14.47
N GLY A 744 0.09 -12.97 15.44
CA GLY A 744 -1.36 -12.75 15.37
C GLY A 744 -2.14 -14.01 15.06
N TRP A 745 -3.44 -13.83 14.92
CA TRP A 745 -4.34 -14.95 14.68
C TRP A 745 -5.59 -14.53 13.91
N GLY A 746 -6.28 -15.51 13.33
CA GLY A 746 -7.56 -15.32 12.67
C GLY A 746 -8.52 -16.46 13.01
N ALA A 747 -9.80 -16.16 12.97
CA ALA A 747 -10.85 -17.13 13.14
C ALA A 747 -11.96 -16.92 12.13
N PHE A 748 -12.54 -18.02 11.67
CA PHE A 748 -13.73 -18.04 10.86
C PHE A 748 -14.73 -19.01 11.48
N LEU A 749 -15.99 -18.60 11.54
CA LEU A 749 -17.10 -19.46 11.96
C LEU A 749 -18.27 -19.23 11.00
N ARG A 750 -18.90 -20.31 10.59
CA ARG A 750 -20.15 -20.29 9.83
C ARG A 750 -21.10 -21.36 10.37
N TYR A 751 -22.33 -20.95 10.58
CA TYR A 751 -23.43 -21.85 10.86
C TYR A 751 -24.51 -21.67 9.80
N GLU A 752 -25.06 -22.76 9.32
CA GLU A 752 -26.16 -22.77 8.36
C GLU A 752 -27.20 -23.81 8.71
N SER A 753 -28.46 -23.44 8.56
CA SER A 753 -29.60 -24.33 8.69
C SER A 753 -30.21 -24.55 7.31
N ASN A 754 -30.25 -25.78 6.86
CA ASN A 754 -30.71 -26.15 5.53
C ASN A 754 -31.99 -26.93 5.63
N GLN A 755 -33.10 -26.32 5.27
CA GLN A 755 -34.42 -26.92 5.21
C GLN A 755 -34.62 -27.55 3.84
N ASN A 756 -35.23 -28.70 3.81
CA ASN A 756 -35.53 -29.41 2.60
C ASN A 756 -36.72 -28.77 1.88
N SER A 757 -36.57 -28.62 0.57
CA SER A 757 -37.66 -28.26 -0.33
C SER A 757 -37.96 -29.35 -1.36
N LEU A 758 -36.98 -30.26 -1.60
CA LEU A 758 -37.16 -31.35 -2.57
C LEU A 758 -36.22 -32.52 -2.30
N ASN A 759 -36.75 -33.71 -2.10
CA ASN A 759 -36.05 -35.00 -2.08
C ASN A 759 -34.85 -35.14 -1.11
N SER A 760 -34.80 -34.41 -0.05
CA SER A 760 -33.70 -34.51 0.93
C SER A 760 -34.22 -34.42 2.39
N ARG A 761 -33.35 -34.37 3.36
CA ARG A 761 -33.67 -34.14 4.77
C ARG A 761 -33.11 -32.80 5.21
N ASP A 762 -33.77 -32.20 6.19
CA ASP A 762 -33.24 -31.03 6.87
C ASP A 762 -31.91 -31.37 7.51
N PHE A 763 -31.00 -30.45 7.51
CA PHE A 763 -29.71 -30.56 8.21
C PHE A 763 -29.16 -29.21 8.63
N ASN A 764 -28.43 -29.24 9.74
CA ASN A 764 -27.68 -28.09 10.21
C ASN A 764 -26.18 -28.34 10.08
N ARG A 765 -25.42 -27.32 9.73
CA ARG A 765 -23.99 -27.40 9.54
C ARG A 765 -23.28 -26.27 10.27
N ALA A 766 -22.24 -26.65 11.01
CA ALA A 766 -21.28 -25.69 11.56
C ALA A 766 -19.92 -25.93 10.95
N MET A 767 -19.21 -24.86 10.60
CA MET A 767 -17.82 -24.94 10.14
C MET A 767 -17.00 -23.79 10.70
N GLY A 768 -15.71 -24.05 10.89
CA GLY A 768 -14.82 -23.04 11.42
C GLY A 768 -13.36 -23.29 11.14
N THR A 769 -12.59 -22.23 11.22
CA THR A 769 -11.12 -22.24 11.14
C THR A 769 -10.56 -21.37 12.25
N LEU A 770 -9.49 -21.85 12.87
CA LEU A 770 -8.61 -21.05 13.72
C LEU A 770 -7.20 -21.12 13.15
N LEU A 771 -6.59 -19.96 12.93
CA LEU A 771 -5.26 -19.82 12.36
C LEU A 771 -4.41 -18.94 13.28
N GLY A 772 -3.17 -19.33 13.54
CA GLY A 772 -2.27 -18.56 14.39
C GLY A 772 -0.84 -18.60 13.91
N TYR A 773 -0.11 -17.51 14.21
CA TYR A 773 1.31 -17.32 13.89
C TYR A 773 2.08 -16.87 15.11
N TYR A 774 3.30 -17.40 15.25
CA TYR A 774 4.19 -17.10 16.35
C TYR A 774 5.66 -17.08 15.92
N SER A 775 6.39 -16.01 16.26
CA SER A 775 7.82 -15.84 15.93
C SER A 775 8.69 -15.31 17.07
N GLU A 776 8.11 -14.82 18.18
CA GLU A 776 8.83 -14.01 19.19
C GLU A 776 10.05 -14.68 19.81
N LEU A 777 10.06 -16.00 19.96
CA LEU A 777 11.21 -16.77 20.52
C LEU A 777 12.03 -17.49 19.44
N LEU A 778 11.69 -17.26 18.15
CA LEU A 778 12.37 -17.90 17.03
C LEU A 778 13.45 -16.99 16.45
N PRO A 779 14.36 -17.50 15.63
CA PRO A 779 15.26 -16.67 14.83
C PRO A 779 14.47 -15.69 13.95
N LYS A 780 15.12 -14.62 13.53
CA LYS A 780 14.49 -13.59 12.71
C LYS A 780 13.84 -14.20 11.46
N HIS A 781 12.58 -13.81 11.17
CA HIS A 781 11.76 -14.30 10.07
C HIS A 781 11.43 -15.80 10.08
N HIS A 782 11.70 -16.51 11.17
CA HIS A 782 11.19 -17.86 11.38
C HIS A 782 9.82 -17.81 12.04
N VAL A 783 8.91 -18.69 11.60
CA VAL A 783 7.50 -18.65 12.02
C VAL A 783 6.97 -20.05 12.32
N LEU A 784 6.31 -20.21 13.46
CA LEU A 784 5.39 -21.33 13.70
C LEU A 784 4.00 -20.91 13.26
N MET A 785 3.39 -21.67 12.36
CA MET A 785 2.00 -21.52 11.96
C MET A 785 1.21 -22.75 12.39
N ALA A 786 0.04 -22.53 12.96
CA ALA A 786 -0.91 -23.60 13.30
C ALA A 786 -2.30 -23.24 12.76
N ARG A 787 -2.96 -24.21 12.14
CA ARG A 787 -4.31 -24.10 11.62
C ARG A 787 -5.15 -25.26 12.06
N LEU A 788 -6.32 -24.98 12.60
CA LEU A 788 -7.36 -25.94 12.93
C LEU A 788 -8.58 -25.67 12.06
N ASN A 789 -9.13 -26.70 11.45
CA ASN A 789 -10.39 -26.60 10.72
C ASN A 789 -11.36 -27.62 11.26
N GLY A 790 -12.64 -27.24 11.33
CA GLY A 790 -13.73 -28.13 11.72
C GLY A 790 -14.94 -27.96 10.80
N LEU A 791 -15.60 -29.05 10.50
CA LEU A 791 -16.90 -29.07 9.85
C LEU A 791 -17.72 -30.18 10.52
N MET A 792 -18.93 -29.86 10.92
CA MET A 792 -19.87 -30.79 11.52
C MET A 792 -21.25 -30.62 10.88
N THR A 793 -21.83 -31.71 10.42
CA THR A 793 -23.23 -31.79 10.01
C THR A 793 -23.98 -32.60 11.08
N PHE A 794 -24.98 -32.01 11.68
CA PHE A 794 -25.65 -32.55 12.90
C PHE A 794 -26.59 -33.70 12.62
N GLU A 795 -27.14 -33.78 11.41
CA GLU A 795 -28.04 -34.84 10.99
C GLU A 795 -27.34 -35.91 10.13
N SER A 796 -28.00 -37.06 9.90
CA SER A 796 -27.43 -38.19 9.18
C SER A 796 -27.34 -38.00 7.64
N VAL A 797 -27.21 -36.79 7.18
CA VAL A 797 -27.06 -36.48 5.74
C VAL A 797 -25.59 -36.53 5.36
N SER A 798 -25.25 -37.27 4.31
CA SER A 798 -23.88 -37.30 3.75
C SER A 798 -23.61 -36.04 2.91
N ALA A 799 -23.35 -34.94 3.58
CA ALA A 799 -22.74 -33.80 2.94
C ALA A 799 -21.28 -34.17 2.61
N ARG A 800 -20.91 -34.15 1.34
CA ARG A 800 -19.60 -34.63 0.89
C ARG A 800 -18.62 -33.46 0.86
N PHE A 801 -17.85 -33.32 1.92
CA PHE A 801 -16.69 -32.46 1.93
C PHE A 801 -15.43 -33.30 1.80
N GLY A 802 -14.54 -32.94 0.90
CA GLY A 802 -13.33 -33.67 0.61
C GLY A 802 -12.06 -33.05 1.21
N SER A 803 -11.05 -33.88 1.42
CA SER A 803 -9.68 -33.44 1.66
C SER A 803 -9.09 -32.78 0.43
N SER A 804 -8.16 -31.86 0.60
CA SER A 804 -7.38 -31.25 -0.47
C SER A 804 -5.91 -31.60 -0.32
N ASN A 805 -5.20 -31.87 -1.42
CA ASN A 805 -3.75 -32.12 -1.43
C ASN A 805 -2.93 -30.90 -1.83
N ALA A 806 -3.56 -29.74 -1.95
CA ALA A 806 -2.87 -28.52 -2.41
C ALA A 806 -1.70 -28.14 -1.51
N ALA A 807 -0.55 -27.94 -2.11
CA ALA A 807 0.59 -27.32 -1.44
C ALA A 807 0.19 -25.93 -0.94
N ARG A 808 0.47 -25.65 0.33
CA ARG A 808 -0.07 -24.47 0.98
C ARG A 808 0.94 -23.52 1.55
N PHE A 809 2.18 -23.75 1.32
CA PHE A 809 3.18 -22.80 1.70
C PHE A 809 2.81 -21.45 1.05
N TYR A 810 2.08 -20.61 1.78
CA TYR A 810 1.54 -19.32 1.33
C TYR A 810 0.37 -19.32 0.33
N SER A 811 -0.34 -20.41 0.14
CA SER A 811 -1.67 -20.22 -0.40
C SER A 811 -2.44 -19.42 0.63
N SER A 812 -2.57 -18.12 0.36
CA SER A 812 -3.31 -17.11 1.11
C SER A 812 -3.94 -17.65 2.38
N ASP A 813 -3.77 -16.98 3.47
CA ASP A 813 -4.36 -17.28 4.77
C ASP A 813 -5.89 -17.16 4.71
N ILE A 814 -6.49 -17.94 3.79
CA ILE A 814 -7.91 -18.02 3.63
C ILE A 814 -8.47 -18.63 4.91
N LEU A 815 -9.23 -17.84 5.64
CA LEU A 815 -9.87 -18.27 6.87
C LEU A 815 -11.01 -19.28 6.65
N VAL A 816 -11.50 -19.43 5.41
CA VAL A 816 -12.54 -20.44 5.11
C VAL A 816 -11.96 -21.85 5.33
N PRO A 817 -12.71 -22.76 5.97
CA PRO A 817 -12.25 -24.12 6.24
C PRO A 817 -11.80 -24.86 4.98
N GLN A 818 -10.57 -25.34 5.04
CA GLN A 818 -9.99 -26.14 3.98
C GLN A 818 -9.25 -27.31 4.64
N PHE A 819 -9.71 -28.52 4.37
CA PHE A 819 -9.22 -29.76 4.97
C PHE A 819 -8.00 -30.27 4.21
N VAL A 820 -6.85 -29.61 4.39
CA VAL A 820 -5.62 -29.96 3.70
C VAL A 820 -4.95 -31.15 4.33
N LEU A 821 -4.63 -32.12 3.49
CA LEU A 821 -3.85 -33.29 3.82
C LEU A 821 -2.91 -33.59 2.64
N ARG A 822 -1.72 -33.04 2.69
CA ARG A 822 -0.72 -33.19 1.63
C ARG A 822 -0.20 -34.62 1.53
N GLY A 823 0.22 -35.04 0.34
CA GLY A 823 0.73 -36.41 0.14
C GLY A 823 -0.34 -37.49 -0.02
N TYR A 824 -1.63 -37.13 0.03
CA TYR A 824 -2.75 -37.99 -0.32
C TYR A 824 -3.48 -37.47 -1.57
N LEU A 825 -4.36 -38.27 -2.15
CA LEU A 825 -5.12 -37.83 -3.33
C LEU A 825 -6.15 -36.77 -2.94
N ASP A 826 -6.38 -35.85 -3.85
CA ASP A 826 -7.39 -34.81 -3.68
C ASP A 826 -8.79 -35.46 -3.59
N GLY A 827 -9.56 -35.05 -2.58
CA GLY A 827 -10.88 -35.65 -2.33
C GLY A 827 -10.86 -37.10 -1.86
N GLN A 828 -9.72 -37.69 -1.51
CA GLN A 828 -9.60 -39.08 -1.06
C GLN A 828 -10.40 -39.36 0.20
N PHE A 829 -10.49 -38.41 1.11
CA PHE A 829 -11.26 -38.53 2.35
C PHE A 829 -12.42 -37.55 2.28
N TYR A 830 -13.61 -38.04 2.57
CA TYR A 830 -14.84 -37.27 2.59
C TYR A 830 -15.78 -37.74 3.68
N GLY A 831 -16.55 -36.83 4.25
CA GLY A 831 -17.48 -37.19 5.32
C GLY A 831 -18.42 -36.06 5.70
N ARG A 832 -19.32 -36.37 6.64
CA ARG A 832 -20.24 -35.38 7.21
C ARG A 832 -19.58 -34.50 8.28
N SER A 833 -18.58 -35.01 8.95
CA SER A 833 -17.80 -34.30 9.94
C SER A 833 -16.31 -34.47 9.63
N LEU A 834 -15.58 -33.36 9.58
CA LEU A 834 -14.15 -33.33 9.34
C LEU A 834 -13.50 -32.43 10.37
N ALA A 835 -12.34 -32.85 10.88
CA ALA A 835 -11.46 -32.02 11.67
C ALA A 835 -10.05 -32.14 11.13
N SER A 836 -9.36 -31.02 10.86
CA SER A 836 -7.97 -31.06 10.42
C SER A 836 -7.09 -30.12 11.23
N PHE A 837 -5.83 -30.52 11.34
CA PHE A 837 -4.75 -29.76 11.89
C PHE A 837 -3.64 -29.63 10.84
N ASN A 838 -3.13 -28.42 10.64
CA ASN A 838 -1.95 -28.16 9.85
C ASN A 838 -0.95 -27.36 10.70
N GLY A 839 0.23 -27.90 10.91
CA GLY A 839 1.32 -27.24 11.61
C GLY A 839 2.51 -27.02 10.67
N GLU A 840 3.11 -25.84 10.69
CA GLU A 840 4.26 -25.53 9.85
C GLU A 840 5.29 -24.74 10.63
N TYR A 841 6.56 -25.11 10.48
CA TYR A 841 7.71 -24.30 10.85
C TYR A 841 8.32 -23.74 9.58
N ARG A 842 8.14 -22.44 9.36
CA ARG A 842 8.59 -21.72 8.17
C ARG A 842 9.89 -20.99 8.45
N PHE A 843 10.81 -21.01 7.48
CA PHE A 843 12.13 -20.41 7.63
C PHE A 843 12.64 -19.83 6.30
N PRO A 844 13.39 -18.70 6.32
CA PRO A 844 14.06 -18.19 5.14
C PRO A 844 15.27 -19.10 4.79
N VAL A 845 15.53 -19.27 3.49
CA VAL A 845 16.68 -20.03 2.99
C VAL A 845 17.69 -19.07 2.38
N VAL A 846 17.28 -18.27 1.40
CA VAL A 846 18.18 -17.30 0.73
C VAL A 846 17.37 -16.18 0.06
N GLU A 847 17.86 -14.95 0.19
CA GLU A 847 17.43 -13.80 -0.61
C GLU A 847 18.22 -13.80 -1.92
N LEU A 848 17.53 -13.86 -3.04
CA LEU A 848 18.15 -13.90 -4.37
C LEU A 848 18.23 -12.50 -4.97
N GLU A 849 17.13 -11.79 -4.97
CA GLU A 849 16.94 -10.41 -5.48
C GLU A 849 17.57 -10.18 -6.89
N ARG A 850 17.32 -11.09 -7.82
CA ARG A 850 17.96 -11.10 -9.14
C ARG A 850 17.00 -11.19 -10.31
N GLY A 851 17.28 -10.39 -11.33
CA GLY A 851 16.74 -10.46 -12.69
C GLY A 851 17.85 -10.18 -13.70
N SER A 852 17.54 -10.14 -14.98
CA SER A 852 18.49 -9.90 -16.07
C SER A 852 17.99 -8.75 -16.95
N GLY A 853 18.75 -7.67 -17.07
CA GLY A 853 18.46 -6.54 -17.94
C GLY A 853 17.00 -6.05 -17.85
N SER A 854 16.30 -6.05 -18.96
CA SER A 854 14.88 -5.75 -19.06
C SER A 854 13.98 -6.99 -19.16
N ASP A 855 14.49 -8.17 -18.84
CA ASP A 855 13.70 -9.40 -18.93
C ASP A 855 12.53 -9.41 -17.95
N PRO A 856 11.35 -9.94 -18.33
CA PRO A 856 10.15 -9.93 -17.52
C PRO A 856 10.15 -11.05 -16.46
N PHE A 857 11.29 -11.28 -15.82
CA PHE A 857 11.45 -12.28 -14.77
C PHE A 857 12.36 -11.78 -13.66
N PHE A 858 11.91 -11.93 -12.42
CA PHE A 858 12.71 -11.61 -11.23
C PHE A 858 12.54 -12.68 -10.16
N ALA A 859 13.64 -13.20 -9.65
CA ALA A 859 13.67 -14.14 -8.52
C ALA A 859 13.92 -13.38 -7.22
N LYS A 860 12.97 -13.45 -6.27
CA LYS A 860 13.04 -12.69 -5.01
C LYS A 860 13.80 -13.46 -3.96
N ARG A 861 13.24 -14.58 -3.52
CA ARG A 861 13.82 -15.40 -2.43
C ARG A 861 13.37 -16.84 -2.48
N ILE A 862 14.10 -17.67 -1.74
CA ILE A 862 13.71 -19.04 -1.43
C ILE A 862 13.45 -19.14 0.07
N SER A 863 12.35 -19.76 0.43
CA SER A 863 11.99 -20.09 1.81
C SER A 863 11.59 -21.56 1.92
N GLY A 864 11.66 -22.12 3.13
CA GLY A 864 11.34 -23.51 3.42
C GLY A 864 10.28 -23.63 4.52
N ALA A 865 9.59 -24.77 4.56
CA ALA A 865 8.69 -25.13 5.63
C ALA A 865 8.79 -26.61 5.96
N LEU A 866 8.98 -26.94 7.24
CA LEU A 866 8.72 -28.28 7.76
C LEU A 866 7.25 -28.33 8.18
N LEU A 867 6.55 -29.41 7.86
CA LEU A 867 5.10 -29.46 8.05
C LEU A 867 4.61 -30.80 8.61
N ILE A 868 3.46 -30.70 9.24
CA ILE A 868 2.66 -31.84 9.70
C ILE A 868 1.18 -31.54 9.43
N ASP A 869 0.47 -32.46 8.78
CA ASP A 869 -0.97 -32.38 8.59
C ASP A 869 -1.66 -33.59 9.21
N GLY A 870 -2.80 -33.36 9.83
CA GLY A 870 -3.66 -34.38 10.36
C GLY A 870 -5.10 -34.17 9.94
N LEU A 871 -5.83 -35.22 9.64
CA LEU A 871 -7.24 -35.22 9.29
C LEU A 871 -7.97 -36.34 9.97
N SER A 872 -9.03 -36.01 10.64
CA SER A 872 -10.03 -36.96 11.17
C SER A 872 -11.34 -36.78 10.41
N VAL A 873 -11.95 -37.88 9.98
CA VAL A 873 -13.16 -37.89 9.17
C VAL A 873 -14.18 -38.84 9.74
N GLU A 874 -15.40 -38.36 9.90
CA GLU A 874 -16.56 -39.22 10.14
C GLU A 874 -17.34 -39.37 8.82
N GLY A 875 -17.22 -40.54 8.18
CA GLY A 875 -17.89 -40.76 6.89
C GLY A 875 -17.29 -41.91 6.09
N GLY A 876 -16.43 -41.61 5.09
CA GLY A 876 -15.93 -42.64 4.21
C GLY A 876 -14.62 -42.28 3.51
N SER A 877 -13.96 -43.26 2.89
CA SER A 877 -12.82 -43.04 2.00
C SER A 877 -13.15 -43.55 0.59
N ILE A 878 -12.54 -42.91 -0.42
CA ILE A 878 -12.54 -43.45 -1.79
C ILE A 878 -11.44 -44.51 -1.84
N THR A 879 -11.79 -45.79 -1.95
CA THR A 879 -10.86 -46.84 -2.29
C THR A 879 -11.08 -47.23 -3.74
N GLU A 880 -10.10 -46.97 -4.59
CA GLU A 880 -10.00 -47.25 -6.00
C GLU A 880 -11.02 -46.56 -6.92
N ALA A 881 -10.51 -46.16 -8.12
CA ALA A 881 -11.10 -45.23 -9.09
C ALA A 881 -12.48 -45.62 -9.68
N LYS A 882 -13.20 -46.59 -9.21
CA LYS A 882 -14.44 -47.07 -9.82
C LYS A 882 -15.66 -47.32 -8.94
N THR A 883 -15.55 -47.35 -7.66
CA THR A 883 -16.71 -47.52 -6.79
C THR A 883 -16.64 -46.66 -5.53
N PHE A 884 -17.63 -45.78 -5.36
CA PHE A 884 -17.86 -45.07 -4.10
C PHE A 884 -18.38 -46.07 -3.03
N GLN A 885 -17.52 -46.65 -2.24
CA GLN A 885 -17.93 -47.38 -1.03
C GLN A 885 -17.66 -46.52 0.19
N ALA A 886 -18.73 -46.08 0.84
CA ALA A 886 -18.65 -45.41 2.11
C ALA A 886 -18.07 -46.39 3.16
N ARG A 887 -16.89 -46.11 3.70
CA ARG A 887 -16.33 -46.75 4.87
C ARG A 887 -16.23 -45.75 6.00
N SER A 888 -16.68 -46.11 7.20
CA SER A 888 -16.52 -45.22 8.34
C SER A 888 -15.02 -45.19 8.71
N LEU A 889 -14.47 -43.97 8.75
CA LEU A 889 -13.13 -43.69 9.21
C LEU A 889 -13.21 -43.08 10.60
N ASN A 890 -12.96 -43.91 11.59
CA ASN A 890 -12.75 -43.44 12.96
C ASN A 890 -11.26 -43.15 13.24
N ASP A 891 -10.41 -43.30 12.23
CA ASP A 891 -8.97 -43.13 12.35
C ASP A 891 -8.53 -41.75 11.88
N THR A 892 -7.59 -41.19 12.59
CA THR A 892 -6.91 -39.96 12.14
C THR A 892 -5.81 -40.34 11.16
N VAL A 893 -5.80 -39.75 9.97
CA VAL A 893 -4.73 -39.86 8.99
C VAL A 893 -3.83 -38.64 9.08
N TRP A 894 -2.53 -38.86 8.94
CA TRP A 894 -1.55 -37.77 9.03
C TRP A 894 -0.35 -37.97 8.12
N ASN A 895 0.35 -36.87 7.86
CA ASN A 895 1.60 -36.84 7.13
C ASN A 895 2.62 -35.91 7.82
N SER A 896 3.84 -36.01 7.38
CA SER A 896 4.88 -34.98 7.58
C SER A 896 5.57 -34.68 6.26
N GLY A 897 6.21 -33.53 6.16
CA GLY A 897 6.84 -33.13 4.90
C GLY A 897 7.72 -31.93 5.01
N ILE A 898 8.29 -31.59 3.86
CA ILE A 898 9.06 -30.36 3.65
C ILE A 898 8.62 -29.72 2.33
N GLU A 899 8.49 -28.42 2.34
CA GLU A 899 8.22 -27.62 1.14
C GLU A 899 9.33 -26.56 0.97
N PHE A 900 9.66 -26.26 -0.29
CA PHE A 900 10.49 -25.12 -0.67
C PHE A 900 9.68 -24.23 -1.62
N LYS A 901 9.70 -22.94 -1.36
CA LYS A 901 9.02 -21.93 -2.16
C LYS A 901 10.04 -20.98 -2.77
N LEU A 902 10.02 -20.85 -4.09
CA LEU A 902 10.69 -19.78 -4.82
C LEU A 902 9.67 -18.69 -5.14
N GLU A 903 9.87 -17.50 -4.60
CA GLU A 903 9.08 -16.31 -4.89
C GLU A 903 9.67 -15.59 -6.09
N THR A 904 8.83 -15.29 -7.09
CA THR A 904 9.22 -14.60 -8.32
C THR A 904 8.22 -13.51 -8.70
N THR A 905 8.67 -12.57 -9.54
CA THR A 905 7.78 -11.71 -10.34
C THR A 905 7.93 -12.08 -11.80
N ILE A 906 6.81 -12.35 -12.49
CA ILE A 906 6.75 -12.63 -13.92
C ILE A 906 5.96 -11.51 -14.63
N GLY A 907 6.38 -11.12 -15.84
CA GLY A 907 5.75 -10.06 -16.59
C GLY A 907 5.77 -8.71 -15.86
N TYR A 908 6.81 -8.43 -15.07
CA TYR A 908 7.05 -7.22 -14.28
C TYR A 908 6.07 -6.96 -13.13
N VAL A 909 4.88 -7.55 -13.13
CA VAL A 909 3.79 -7.21 -12.20
C VAL A 909 3.16 -8.40 -11.51
N LEU A 910 3.31 -9.62 -12.03
CA LEU A 910 2.63 -10.80 -11.53
C LEU A 910 3.49 -11.57 -10.52
N PRO A 911 3.17 -11.58 -9.23
CA PRO A 911 3.86 -12.41 -8.27
C PRO A 911 3.50 -13.89 -8.48
N VAL A 912 4.50 -14.71 -8.72
CA VAL A 912 4.34 -16.15 -8.96
C VAL A 912 5.26 -16.91 -8.03
N ASN A 913 4.70 -17.87 -7.30
CA ASN A 913 5.44 -18.74 -6.40
C ASN A 913 5.52 -20.16 -6.97
N PHE A 914 6.73 -20.70 -7.06
CA PHE A 914 6.97 -22.10 -7.36
C PHE A 914 7.18 -22.85 -6.05
N VAL A 915 6.37 -23.87 -5.79
CA VAL A 915 6.46 -24.67 -4.56
C VAL A 915 6.80 -26.10 -4.92
N LEU A 916 7.88 -26.59 -4.35
CA LEU A 916 8.31 -27.98 -4.44
C LEU A 916 8.10 -28.64 -3.06
N GLY A 917 7.25 -29.67 -3.00
CA GLY A 917 6.91 -30.37 -1.76
C GLY A 917 7.28 -31.85 -1.78
N PHE A 918 7.72 -32.36 -0.65
CA PHE A 918 7.97 -33.78 -0.40
C PHE A 918 7.23 -34.20 0.87
N TYR A 919 6.35 -35.20 0.77
CA TYR A 919 5.46 -35.59 1.84
C TYR A 919 5.57 -37.10 2.12
N VAL A 920 5.59 -37.44 3.38
CA VAL A 920 5.62 -38.82 3.88
C VAL A 920 4.28 -39.10 4.56
N PRO A 921 3.35 -39.82 3.91
CA PRO A 921 2.13 -40.29 4.52
C PRO A 921 2.43 -41.32 5.62
N HIS A 922 1.83 -41.16 6.77
CA HIS A 922 2.02 -42.06 7.92
C HIS A 922 0.83 -43.01 8.14
N SER A 923 -0.06 -43.12 7.18
CA SER A 923 -1.18 -44.04 7.18
C SER A 923 -1.10 -45.02 6.01
N PRO A 924 -0.26 -46.07 6.11
CA PRO A 924 0.10 -46.98 5.00
C PRO A 924 -1.08 -47.74 4.41
N LYS A 925 -2.21 -47.79 5.10
CA LYS A 925 -3.47 -48.34 4.61
C LYS A 925 -4.01 -47.60 3.35
N TYR A 926 -3.64 -46.32 3.16
CA TYR A 926 -4.15 -45.47 2.10
C TYR A 926 -3.11 -45.08 1.05
N VAL A 927 -1.87 -44.91 1.48
CA VAL A 927 -0.71 -44.56 0.59
C VAL A 927 0.54 -45.17 1.19
N SER A 928 1.30 -45.89 0.39
CA SER A 928 2.47 -46.67 0.83
C SER A 928 3.84 -46.06 0.48
N SER A 929 3.87 -44.91 -0.21
CA SER A 929 5.11 -44.30 -0.68
C SER A 929 5.14 -42.78 -0.44
N THR A 930 6.35 -42.23 -0.34
CA THR A 930 6.60 -40.78 -0.33
C THR A 930 6.02 -40.14 -1.61
N GLN A 931 5.34 -39.02 -1.43
CA GLN A 931 4.75 -38.27 -2.53
C GLN A 931 5.54 -36.96 -2.75
N SER A 932 5.67 -36.56 -3.98
CA SER A 932 6.21 -35.24 -4.34
C SER A 932 5.20 -34.42 -5.11
N SER A 933 5.24 -33.13 -4.95
CA SER A 933 4.41 -32.20 -5.73
C SER A 933 5.21 -31.01 -6.21
N ILE A 934 4.84 -30.54 -7.38
CA ILE A 934 5.26 -29.23 -7.88
C ILE A 934 3.98 -28.44 -8.09
N SER A 935 3.87 -27.29 -7.47
CA SER A 935 2.74 -26.40 -7.68
C SER A 935 3.21 -24.99 -8.03
N LEU A 936 2.42 -24.34 -8.86
CA LEU A 936 2.58 -22.92 -9.18
C LEU A 936 1.45 -22.18 -8.47
N GLN A 937 1.80 -21.17 -7.71
CA GLN A 937 0.83 -20.34 -7.03
C GLN A 937 1.02 -18.92 -7.53
N ILE A 938 -0.04 -18.32 -8.02
CA ILE A 938 -0.05 -16.91 -8.40
C ILE A 938 -0.47 -16.14 -7.17
N GLY A 939 0.43 -15.30 -6.65
CA GLY A 939 0.14 -14.47 -5.48
C GLY A 939 -0.89 -13.39 -5.84
N GLY A 940 -1.80 -13.07 -4.91
CA GLY A 940 -2.63 -11.88 -5.02
C GLY A 940 -1.78 -10.62 -4.80
N LEU A 941 -2.05 -9.58 -5.58
CA LEU A 941 -1.55 -8.23 -5.33
C LEU A 941 -2.21 -7.63 -4.10
#